data_4d7c40a9d9eff10e2ab859ca885eef7e
#
_entry.id   4d7c40a9d9eff10e2ab859ca885eef7e
#
_cell.length_a   1.000
_cell.length_b   1.000
_cell.length_c   1.000
_cell.angle_alpha   90.00
_cell.angle_beta   90.00
_cell.angle_gamma   90.00
#
_symmetry.space_group_name_H-M   'P 1'
#
loop_
_entity.id
_entity.type
_entity.pdbx_description
1 polymer ?
#
loop_
_entity_poly.entity_id
_entity_poly.type
_entity_poly.pdbx_seq_one_letter_code
_entity_poly.pdbx_strand_id
1 'polypeptide(L)'
;MASKEAPVADWVTIADLHRDPFPIYERLRAEGGVHWVPAVGRYLVTSYAAVHETELDQQIFSADEEGSLQIRAMGHSMLRRDDPEHYIERRAWQPMLRPSAVKRIWKSTFQRNAEHYLEELIKKGSGADLVWDFAAPYAAESLREIIGLHNATQQDLQRWSQTMIDATGNYADDPEVWALGKQSFDEVDVALDEMLQWHAQNPNDSLLSHLLQIPDYKMPIESIRANVKMTIGGGLNEPRDALGVAAWALLQNPDQLASVESDPSLWGATFDETIRWVAPIGLYSRQVKQDTVLAGVKLPAGARLGICILSANRDEDVWDDAADFNIHREVKPHLAFGKGVHVCLGAWVARSEIADVALPLLFSSLEGLALIDDQPAEIGGWVFRGMTKLPVTWTGRRTAARAQTGAQGAGVAAGVGSSAGSGAAAAGEPAAAAPRVAIVGSGPAGSFTAQALRRTFPGAPIEVFDEMPTPYGLVRYGVAADHQGTKAVARQFDRLFTEEGVVFRGNSKLGVDFSLDELRRNYDAVVLATGVHGDAQLSVPGAQLAGVRGAGAVTRYLNGHPDEAAPEPLGSDVLVVGHGNVAMDVVRLLVRDADGLRGSDLDDDAHGRFVGAVRTVRVVGRSAPHEAKFDPVMVRELAGLRGVEHVVHGAGELAADGRDARVDAVRALIDAGAAAAQLAALGTPPRVRVEWWFGVSPQAFTGAERVEAAVLSSAAGDITLPATDVITAVGFTADAGSPVAPGAHPDGRIEPGLYVAGWLRRGPRGTIPDQRADARDLARLIAADVQAGTGVAGTKPAAGAQGLVPLEGTVDFDGWRRIDQLERAAAAPNRERSKLLTREAQLAAATDLSIALPVLAAGGAESIGAGVPTTILFGTESGGAELVADELSRMFGEDADVEVQDLADTTVTELDVSRMHLVVCSTYGDGEVPTSVIPFYEALETMRPELAGVRYAMFGMGDRSYDRTYSRGSELVDEALQGCGAVRVGEYGRHDAGGSIAAADAARDWAAGVFAEVLASAASL
;
A
#
# COMPACT_ATOMS: atom_id res chain seq x y z
N MET A 1 15.61 28.14 -7.52
CA MET A 1 14.93 29.43 -7.74
C MET A 1 15.45 30.47 -6.75
N ALA A 2 15.50 31.76 -7.10
CA ALA A 2 15.76 32.78 -6.09
C ALA A 2 14.57 32.80 -5.10
N SER A 3 14.82 32.67 -3.80
CA SER A 3 13.77 32.70 -2.78
C SER A 3 13.07 34.07 -2.79
N LYS A 4 11.74 34.05 -2.68
CA LYS A 4 10.86 35.24 -2.72
C LYS A 4 10.26 35.51 -1.33
N GLU A 5 9.85 36.75 -1.09
CA GLU A 5 8.99 37.07 0.05
C GLU A 5 7.63 36.39 -0.09
N ALA A 6 6.98 36.06 1.03
CA ALA A 6 5.68 35.44 1.01
C ALA A 6 4.63 36.35 0.35
N PRO A 7 3.82 35.84 -0.57
CA PRO A 7 2.63 36.57 -1.02
C PRO A 7 1.71 36.88 0.16
N VAL A 8 1.05 38.05 0.12
CA VAL A 8 0.09 38.46 1.16
C VAL A 8 -1.32 38.19 0.70
N ALA A 9 -2.06 37.40 1.45
CA ALA A 9 -3.47 37.07 1.19
C ALA A 9 -4.40 37.87 2.13
N ASP A 10 -4.51 39.16 1.92
CA ASP A 10 -5.30 40.11 2.71
C ASP A 10 -6.83 39.98 2.46
N TRP A 11 -7.20 39.29 1.39
CA TRP A 11 -8.59 38.98 1.03
C TRP A 11 -9.19 37.82 1.85
N VAL A 12 -8.39 37.07 2.61
CA VAL A 12 -8.85 35.97 3.46
C VAL A 12 -9.41 36.52 4.76
N THR A 13 -10.60 36.04 5.16
CA THR A 13 -11.20 36.36 6.45
C THR A 13 -11.42 35.10 7.30
N ILE A 14 -11.38 35.22 8.62
CA ILE A 14 -11.65 34.10 9.53
C ILE A 14 -13.08 33.58 9.33
N ALA A 15 -14.06 34.46 9.08
CA ALA A 15 -15.46 34.05 8.87
C ALA A 15 -15.63 33.20 7.61
N ASP A 16 -14.92 33.51 6.53
CA ASP A 16 -14.97 32.72 5.29
C ASP A 16 -14.25 31.38 5.46
N LEU A 17 -13.10 31.36 6.14
CA LEU A 17 -12.41 30.11 6.52
C LEU A 17 -13.30 29.19 7.36
N HIS A 18 -14.03 29.77 8.31
CA HIS A 18 -14.92 29.00 9.20
C HIS A 18 -16.11 28.41 8.43
N ARG A 19 -16.69 29.17 7.51
CA ARG A 19 -17.83 28.73 6.71
C ARG A 19 -17.43 27.64 5.71
N ASP A 20 -16.47 27.94 4.84
CA ASP A 20 -15.95 27.00 3.84
C ASP A 20 -14.51 27.36 3.46
N PRO A 21 -13.49 26.65 3.99
CA PRO A 21 -12.09 26.95 3.72
C PRO A 21 -11.62 26.47 2.34
N PHE A 22 -12.31 25.51 1.70
CA PHE A 22 -11.79 24.83 0.51
C PHE A 22 -11.56 25.74 -0.69
N PRO A 23 -12.47 26.65 -1.09
CA PRO A 23 -12.20 27.57 -2.20
C PRO A 23 -11.03 28.52 -1.91
N ILE A 24 -10.82 28.86 -0.62
CA ILE A 24 -9.68 29.69 -0.21
C ILE A 24 -8.38 28.88 -0.36
N TYR A 25 -8.36 27.66 0.11
CA TYR A 25 -7.19 26.78 0.02
C TYR A 25 -6.81 26.45 -1.42
N GLU A 26 -7.78 26.15 -2.28
CA GLU A 26 -7.56 25.93 -3.71
C GLU A 26 -6.84 27.13 -4.35
N ARG A 27 -7.33 28.34 -4.09
CA ARG A 27 -6.70 29.55 -4.59
C ARG A 27 -5.29 29.75 -4.01
N LEU A 28 -5.07 29.53 -2.72
CA LEU A 28 -3.75 29.66 -2.10
C LEU A 28 -2.76 28.63 -2.67
N ARG A 29 -3.18 27.38 -2.92
CA ARG A 29 -2.33 26.37 -3.58
C ARG A 29 -1.94 26.82 -4.99
N ALA A 30 -2.91 27.27 -5.80
CA ALA A 30 -2.67 27.74 -7.14
C ALA A 30 -1.72 28.97 -7.20
N GLU A 31 -1.71 29.82 -6.17
CA GLU A 31 -0.86 31.01 -6.07
C GLU A 31 0.54 30.73 -5.46
N GLY A 32 0.81 29.51 -4.92
CA GLY A 32 2.17 29.14 -4.50
C GLY A 32 2.33 28.43 -3.15
N GLY A 33 1.27 27.94 -2.52
CA GLY A 33 1.34 26.99 -1.38
C GLY A 33 1.76 27.57 -0.01
N VAL A 34 2.40 28.74 0.06
CA VAL A 34 2.78 29.42 1.33
C VAL A 34 2.48 30.91 1.23
N HIS A 35 1.59 31.42 2.10
CA HIS A 35 1.12 32.80 2.07
C HIS A 35 1.07 33.40 3.48
N TRP A 36 1.44 34.68 3.61
CA TRP A 36 1.14 35.45 4.81
C TRP A 36 -0.33 35.86 4.81
N VAL A 37 -1.07 35.45 5.84
CA VAL A 37 -2.49 35.77 5.99
C VAL A 37 -2.69 36.68 7.19
N PRO A 38 -2.87 38.02 6.98
CA PRO A 38 -2.97 38.99 8.07
C PRO A 38 -4.09 38.71 9.06
N ALA A 39 -5.26 38.25 8.58
CA ALA A 39 -6.41 37.93 9.42
C ALA A 39 -6.14 36.82 10.44
N VAL A 40 -5.24 35.88 10.12
CA VAL A 40 -4.82 34.77 10.98
C VAL A 40 -3.54 35.11 11.76
N GLY A 41 -2.75 36.06 11.27
CA GLY A 41 -1.44 36.43 11.83
C GLY A 41 -0.38 35.35 11.67
N ARG A 42 -0.48 34.54 10.59
CA ARG A 42 0.41 33.41 10.32
C ARG A 42 0.69 33.24 8.83
N TYR A 43 1.76 32.51 8.52
CA TYR A 43 1.97 31.96 7.19
C TYR A 43 1.14 30.68 7.07
N LEU A 44 0.15 30.62 6.20
CA LEU A 44 -0.59 29.40 5.89
C LEU A 44 0.21 28.58 4.87
N VAL A 45 0.45 27.32 5.22
CA VAL A 45 1.12 26.31 4.37
C VAL A 45 0.03 25.39 3.85
N THR A 46 -0.22 25.43 2.54
CA THR A 46 -1.43 24.83 1.95
C THR A 46 -1.17 23.70 0.95
N SER A 47 0.01 23.61 0.33
CA SER A 47 0.33 22.49 -0.58
C SER A 47 0.79 21.25 0.19
N TYR A 48 0.47 20.05 -0.34
CA TYR A 48 0.86 18.78 0.27
C TYR A 48 2.37 18.68 0.50
N ALA A 49 3.18 19.01 -0.52
CA ALA A 49 4.63 18.91 -0.43
C ALA A 49 5.20 19.80 0.67
N ALA A 50 4.72 21.06 0.78
CA ALA A 50 5.20 21.98 1.81
C ALA A 50 4.74 21.58 3.21
N VAL A 51 3.51 21.11 3.37
CA VAL A 51 3.00 20.57 4.64
C VAL A 51 3.81 19.35 5.05
N HIS A 52 4.05 18.41 4.14
CA HIS A 52 4.84 17.21 4.40
C HIS A 52 6.27 17.54 4.85
N GLU A 53 6.92 18.53 4.22
CA GLU A 53 8.25 19.00 4.60
C GLU A 53 8.27 19.53 6.04
N THR A 54 7.25 20.30 6.46
CA THR A 54 7.18 20.84 7.83
C THR A 54 6.96 19.79 8.92
N GLU A 55 6.48 18.60 8.56
CA GLU A 55 6.24 17.51 9.50
C GLU A 55 7.49 16.68 9.80
N LEU A 56 8.47 16.71 8.91
CA LEU A 56 9.65 15.85 9.01
C LEU A 56 10.83 16.50 9.74
N ASP A 57 10.86 17.82 9.84
CA ASP A 57 12.02 18.53 10.42
C ASP A 57 11.60 19.42 11.61
N GLN A 58 11.50 18.81 12.79
CA GLN A 58 11.23 19.52 14.05
C GLN A 58 12.36 20.50 14.47
N GLN A 59 13.58 20.35 13.93
CA GLN A 59 14.69 21.25 14.23
C GLN A 59 14.48 22.63 13.58
N ILE A 60 13.81 22.66 12.44
CA ILE A 60 13.44 23.88 11.72
C ILE A 60 12.01 24.29 12.06
N PHE A 61 11.06 23.36 12.03
CA PHE A 61 9.61 23.59 12.17
C PHE A 61 9.10 23.02 13.50
N SER A 62 9.42 23.69 14.57
CA SER A 62 9.15 23.26 15.94
C SER A 62 7.65 23.25 16.29
N ALA A 63 7.21 22.25 17.04
CA ALA A 63 5.89 22.22 17.65
C ALA A 63 5.77 23.14 18.86
N ASP A 64 6.90 23.47 19.52
CA ASP A 64 6.94 24.36 20.69
C ASP A 64 6.93 25.83 20.24
N GLU A 65 5.72 26.31 20.01
CA GLU A 65 5.46 27.69 19.57
C GLU A 65 5.29 28.62 20.75
N GLU A 66 6.07 29.67 20.80
CA GLU A 66 5.92 30.75 21.79
C GLU A 66 4.54 31.44 21.65
N GLY A 67 3.78 31.52 22.76
CA GLY A 67 2.41 32.07 22.76
C GLY A 67 1.37 31.21 22.08
N SER A 68 1.58 29.90 22.03
CA SER A 68 0.63 28.92 21.50
C SER A 68 -0.72 29.00 22.22
N LEU A 69 -1.83 29.13 21.46
CA LEU A 69 -3.18 29.11 22.00
C LEU A 69 -3.48 27.78 22.70
N GLN A 70 -2.96 26.66 22.17
CA GLN A 70 -3.15 25.34 22.76
C GLN A 70 -2.43 25.20 24.12
N ILE A 71 -1.20 25.71 24.24
CA ILE A 71 -0.50 25.72 25.54
C ILE A 71 -1.29 26.53 26.56
N ARG A 72 -1.85 27.67 26.14
CA ARG A 72 -2.72 28.50 27.00
C ARG A 72 -4.01 27.77 27.40
N ALA A 73 -4.63 27.00 26.48
CA ALA A 73 -5.89 26.31 26.71
C ALA A 73 -5.78 25.02 27.51
N MET A 74 -4.69 24.24 27.35
CA MET A 74 -4.58 22.86 27.85
C MET A 74 -3.31 22.60 28.67
N GLY A 75 -2.34 23.52 28.68
CA GLY A 75 -1.02 23.32 29.25
C GLY A 75 0.01 22.83 28.24
N HIS A 76 1.27 22.75 28.66
CA HIS A 76 2.40 22.38 27.80
C HIS A 76 2.53 20.85 27.70
N SER A 77 1.73 20.23 26.84
CA SER A 77 1.67 18.80 26.59
C SER A 77 2.78 18.34 25.62
N MET A 78 2.96 17.01 25.49
CA MET A 78 3.90 16.43 24.52
C MET A 78 3.64 16.91 23.08
N LEU A 79 2.41 17.19 22.70
CA LEU A 79 2.06 17.69 21.37
C LEU A 79 2.70 19.06 21.05
N ARG A 80 3.12 19.79 22.08
CA ARG A 80 3.78 21.12 21.98
C ARG A 80 5.20 21.09 22.52
N ARG A 81 5.86 19.94 22.45
CA ARG A 81 7.27 19.75 22.76
C ARG A 81 7.98 19.17 21.56
N ASP A 82 9.26 19.47 21.42
CA ASP A 82 10.15 18.79 20.49
C ASP A 82 10.95 17.72 21.24
N ASP A 83 11.66 16.84 20.52
CA ASP A 83 12.55 15.87 21.15
C ASP A 83 13.75 16.57 21.81
N PRO A 84 14.24 16.07 22.94
CA PRO A 84 13.93 14.75 23.57
C PRO A 84 12.72 14.74 24.52
N GLU A 85 12.17 15.88 24.93
CA GLU A 85 11.07 15.96 25.90
C GLU A 85 9.78 15.35 25.36
N HIS A 86 9.46 15.61 24.08
CA HIS A 86 8.33 14.98 23.41
C HIS A 86 8.42 13.45 23.47
N TYR A 87 9.59 12.90 23.09
CA TYR A 87 9.82 11.46 23.10
C TYR A 87 9.59 10.82 24.47
N ILE A 88 10.14 11.44 25.54
CA ILE A 88 10.05 10.91 26.90
C ILE A 88 8.57 10.79 27.34
N GLU A 89 7.76 11.82 27.08
CA GLU A 89 6.34 11.81 27.45
C GLU A 89 5.53 10.87 26.54
N ARG A 90 5.80 10.87 25.24
CA ARG A 90 5.13 10.00 24.27
C ARG A 90 5.32 8.51 24.59
N ARG A 91 6.54 8.11 24.93
CA ARG A 91 6.85 6.72 25.30
C ARG A 91 6.01 6.22 26.48
N ALA A 92 5.67 7.08 27.42
CA ALA A 92 4.83 6.70 28.56
C ALA A 92 3.33 6.50 28.17
N TRP A 93 2.86 7.24 27.16
CA TRP A 93 1.48 7.21 26.69
C TRP A 93 1.19 6.07 25.71
N GLN A 94 2.14 5.79 24.83
CA GLN A 94 2.00 4.94 23.66
C GLN A 94 1.55 3.49 23.93
N PRO A 95 2.02 2.76 24.97
CA PRO A 95 1.69 1.35 25.15
C PRO A 95 0.20 1.06 25.25
N MET A 96 -0.60 1.98 25.81
CA MET A 96 -2.05 1.81 25.98
C MET A 96 -2.86 2.10 24.72
N LEU A 97 -2.25 2.70 23.69
CA LEU A 97 -2.88 3.13 22.45
C LEU A 97 -2.39 2.34 21.22
N ARG A 98 -1.49 1.37 21.43
CA ARG A 98 -0.98 0.48 20.37
C ARG A 98 -2.06 -0.51 19.88
N PRO A 99 -1.91 -1.06 18.66
CA PRO A 99 -2.85 -2.04 18.10
C PRO A 99 -3.17 -3.22 19.01
N SER A 100 -2.18 -3.77 19.72
CA SER A 100 -2.38 -4.90 20.64
C SER A 100 -3.25 -4.50 21.84
N ALA A 101 -3.04 -3.33 22.43
CA ALA A 101 -3.87 -2.81 23.51
C ALA A 101 -5.29 -2.52 23.01
N VAL A 102 -5.42 -1.88 21.84
CA VAL A 102 -6.71 -1.63 21.20
C VAL A 102 -7.49 -2.93 21.01
N LYS A 103 -6.88 -3.95 20.44
CA LYS A 103 -7.51 -5.24 20.17
C LYS A 103 -7.86 -6.01 21.45
N ARG A 104 -6.93 -6.04 22.40
CA ARG A 104 -7.08 -6.85 23.63
C ARG A 104 -7.98 -6.19 24.65
N ILE A 105 -7.92 -4.86 24.80
CA ILE A 105 -8.59 -4.11 25.88
C ILE A 105 -9.76 -3.30 25.33
N TRP A 106 -9.55 -2.43 24.35
CA TRP A 106 -10.47 -1.37 24.00
C TRP A 106 -11.55 -1.78 23.00
N LYS A 107 -11.29 -2.73 22.09
CA LYS A 107 -12.28 -3.13 21.07
C LYS A 107 -13.60 -3.62 21.70
N SER A 108 -13.55 -4.38 22.79
CA SER A 108 -14.74 -4.82 23.52
C SER A 108 -15.45 -3.68 24.23
N THR A 109 -14.70 -2.69 24.69
CA THR A 109 -15.24 -1.45 25.28
C THR A 109 -15.98 -0.63 24.22
N PHE A 110 -15.36 -0.44 23.04
CA PHE A 110 -16.01 0.26 21.92
C PHE A 110 -17.30 -0.43 21.50
N GLN A 111 -17.29 -1.74 21.36
CA GLN A 111 -18.48 -2.51 20.99
C GLN A 111 -19.62 -2.31 21.99
N ARG A 112 -19.35 -2.47 23.27
CA ARG A 112 -20.33 -2.27 24.34
C ARG A 112 -20.90 -0.84 24.36
N ASN A 113 -20.03 0.16 24.24
CA ASN A 113 -20.43 1.57 24.26
C ASN A 113 -21.22 1.92 23.00
N ALA A 114 -20.81 1.45 21.81
CA ALA A 114 -21.53 1.66 20.57
C ALA A 114 -22.94 1.04 20.61
N GLU A 115 -23.06 -0.19 21.12
CA GLU A 115 -24.35 -0.86 21.32
C GLU A 115 -25.25 -0.06 22.29
N HIS A 116 -24.68 0.41 23.40
CA HIS A 116 -25.43 1.22 24.38
C HIS A 116 -25.96 2.51 23.75
N TYR A 117 -25.11 3.30 23.10
CA TYR A 117 -25.56 4.59 22.54
C TYR A 117 -26.41 4.43 21.27
N LEU A 118 -26.28 3.33 20.55
CA LEU A 118 -27.21 2.98 19.48
C LEU A 118 -28.63 2.70 20.04
N GLU A 119 -28.75 2.01 21.16
CA GLU A 119 -30.05 1.80 21.82
C GLU A 119 -30.65 3.12 22.32
N GLU A 120 -29.84 4.04 22.84
CA GLU A 120 -30.31 5.39 23.22
C GLU A 120 -30.76 6.20 22.00
N LEU A 121 -30.05 6.16 20.90
CA LEU A 121 -30.43 6.77 19.62
C LEU A 121 -31.77 6.20 19.12
N ILE A 122 -31.96 4.89 19.16
CA ILE A 122 -33.19 4.20 18.76
C ILE A 122 -34.36 4.63 19.67
N LYS A 123 -34.14 4.75 20.99
CA LYS A 123 -35.16 5.23 21.94
C LYS A 123 -35.58 6.68 21.67
N LYS A 124 -34.66 7.53 21.27
CA LYS A 124 -34.94 8.91 20.89
C LYS A 124 -35.81 8.98 19.64
N GLY A 125 -35.61 8.06 18.71
CA GLY A 125 -36.42 7.89 17.52
C GLY A 125 -35.92 8.66 16.30
N SER A 126 -36.58 8.42 15.17
CA SER A 126 -36.29 9.09 13.89
C SER A 126 -36.41 10.61 14.04
N GLY A 127 -35.48 11.36 13.47
CA GLY A 127 -35.27 12.79 13.64
C GLY A 127 -34.19 13.14 14.67
N ALA A 128 -33.55 12.14 15.26
CA ALA A 128 -32.39 12.35 16.13
C ALA A 128 -31.21 12.93 15.38
N ASP A 129 -30.33 13.64 16.07
CA ASP A 129 -29.07 14.15 15.54
C ASP A 129 -27.96 13.11 15.75
N LEU A 130 -27.47 12.53 14.67
CA LEU A 130 -26.50 11.44 14.74
C LEU A 130 -25.19 11.86 15.43
N VAL A 131 -24.79 13.13 15.32
CA VAL A 131 -23.59 13.64 15.99
C VAL A 131 -23.77 13.68 17.49
N TRP A 132 -24.82 14.35 17.96
CA TRP A 132 -24.99 14.65 19.37
C TRP A 132 -25.69 13.55 20.15
N ASP A 133 -26.45 12.68 19.49
CA ASP A 133 -27.21 11.60 20.11
C ASP A 133 -26.54 10.23 20.01
N PHE A 134 -25.49 10.10 19.17
CA PHE A 134 -24.74 8.86 19.03
C PHE A 134 -23.22 9.08 19.05
N ALA A 135 -22.66 9.83 18.09
CA ALA A 135 -21.20 9.92 17.91
C ALA A 135 -20.50 10.57 19.11
N ALA A 136 -21.03 11.69 19.62
CA ALA A 136 -20.43 12.43 20.73
C ALA A 136 -20.46 11.66 22.06
N PRO A 137 -21.62 11.12 22.53
CA PRO A 137 -21.63 10.37 23.77
C PRO A 137 -20.85 9.04 23.67
N TYR A 138 -20.83 8.39 22.51
CA TYR A 138 -20.04 7.18 22.25
C TYR A 138 -18.54 7.44 22.37
N ALA A 139 -18.01 8.45 21.66
CA ALA A 139 -16.60 8.82 21.72
C ALA A 139 -16.21 9.29 23.15
N ALA A 140 -17.06 10.06 23.80
CA ALA A 140 -16.82 10.56 25.14
C ALA A 140 -16.72 9.43 26.18
N GLU A 141 -17.63 8.46 26.14
CA GLU A 141 -17.62 7.33 27.08
C GLU A 141 -16.42 6.41 26.82
N SER A 142 -16.11 6.13 25.54
CA SER A 142 -14.96 5.33 25.15
C SER A 142 -13.65 5.96 25.64
N LEU A 143 -13.49 7.25 25.43
CA LEU A 143 -12.31 8.00 25.90
C LEU A 143 -12.22 8.05 27.43
N ARG A 144 -13.35 8.25 28.11
CA ARG A 144 -13.44 8.26 29.58
C ARG A 144 -12.88 6.96 30.17
N GLU A 145 -13.24 5.83 29.59
CA GLU A 145 -12.72 4.52 30.01
C GLU A 145 -11.24 4.34 29.67
N ILE A 146 -10.79 4.76 28.48
CA ILE A 146 -9.36 4.69 28.09
C ILE A 146 -8.49 5.49 29.05
N ILE A 147 -8.87 6.71 29.38
CA ILE A 147 -8.09 7.55 30.31
C ILE A 147 -8.20 7.00 31.73
N GLY A 148 -9.38 6.54 32.14
CA GLY A 148 -9.69 6.09 33.51
C GLY A 148 -10.26 7.18 34.40
N LEU A 149 -11.04 8.13 33.85
CA LEU A 149 -11.72 9.19 34.59
C LEU A 149 -13.11 8.72 35.09
N HIS A 150 -13.10 7.79 36.05
CA HIS A 150 -14.35 7.18 36.55
C HIS A 150 -15.23 8.13 37.34
N ASN A 151 -14.69 9.25 37.83
CA ASN A 151 -15.40 10.29 38.58
C ASN A 151 -15.97 11.39 37.69
N ALA A 152 -15.82 11.31 36.35
CA ALA A 152 -16.44 12.20 35.39
C ALA A 152 -17.57 11.49 34.63
N THR A 153 -18.50 12.23 34.06
CA THR A 153 -19.54 11.75 33.15
C THR A 153 -19.11 11.97 31.70
N GLN A 154 -19.72 11.25 30.75
CA GLN A 154 -19.49 11.52 29.34
C GLN A 154 -19.91 12.95 28.92
N GLN A 155 -20.89 13.55 29.59
CA GLN A 155 -21.27 14.95 29.38
C GLN A 155 -20.18 15.92 29.85
N ASP A 156 -19.51 15.61 30.97
CA ASP A 156 -18.36 16.41 31.42
C ASP A 156 -17.25 16.38 30.40
N LEU A 157 -16.89 15.18 29.86
CA LEU A 157 -15.87 15.06 28.84
C LEU A 157 -16.23 15.82 27.55
N GLN A 158 -17.47 15.74 27.08
CA GLN A 158 -17.95 16.52 25.94
C GLN A 158 -17.78 18.02 26.17
N ARG A 159 -18.21 18.53 27.30
CA ARG A 159 -18.09 19.94 27.65
C ARG A 159 -16.63 20.39 27.78
N TRP A 160 -15.83 19.63 28.51
CA TRP A 160 -14.41 19.92 28.69
C TRP A 160 -13.67 19.92 27.36
N SER A 161 -13.89 18.90 26.54
CA SER A 161 -13.29 18.80 25.21
C SER A 161 -13.67 19.99 24.34
N GLN A 162 -14.95 20.28 24.20
CA GLN A 162 -15.43 21.35 23.33
C GLN A 162 -14.90 22.72 23.75
N THR A 163 -14.97 23.08 25.03
CA THR A 163 -14.55 24.42 25.49
C THR A 163 -13.03 24.61 25.44
N MET A 164 -12.24 23.54 25.65
CA MET A 164 -10.78 23.61 25.49
C MET A 164 -10.37 23.69 24.02
N ILE A 165 -11.09 23.00 23.13
CA ILE A 165 -10.86 23.09 21.68
C ILE A 165 -11.26 24.47 21.15
N ASP A 166 -12.38 25.03 21.59
CA ASP A 166 -12.79 26.40 21.24
C ASP A 166 -11.72 27.42 21.67
N ALA A 167 -11.17 27.25 22.87
CA ALA A 167 -10.06 28.09 23.36
C ALA A 167 -8.76 27.90 22.51
N THR A 168 -8.48 26.70 22.04
CA THR A 168 -7.33 26.42 21.14
C THR A 168 -7.52 27.09 19.78
N GLY A 169 -8.75 27.21 19.28
CA GLY A 169 -9.13 27.87 18.03
C GLY A 169 -9.44 29.37 18.17
N ASN A 170 -9.29 29.97 19.36
CA ASN A 170 -9.70 31.34 19.67
C ASN A 170 -8.77 32.40 19.10
N TYR A 171 -8.63 32.46 17.77
CA TYR A 171 -7.82 33.49 17.08
C TYR A 171 -8.43 34.90 17.18
N ALA A 172 -9.71 35.00 17.57
CA ALA A 172 -10.36 36.29 17.83
C ALA A 172 -10.04 36.86 19.24
N ASP A 173 -9.34 36.06 20.09
CA ASP A 173 -9.02 36.38 21.50
C ASP A 173 -10.27 36.75 22.31
N ASP A 174 -11.40 36.08 22.07
CA ASP A 174 -12.65 36.28 22.78
C ASP A 174 -12.50 35.90 24.28
N PRO A 175 -12.75 36.81 25.21
CA PRO A 175 -12.58 36.57 26.64
C PRO A 175 -13.60 35.57 27.23
N GLU A 176 -14.79 35.42 26.65
CA GLU A 176 -15.79 34.45 27.10
C GLU A 176 -15.36 33.01 26.76
N VAL A 177 -14.82 32.80 25.58
CA VAL A 177 -14.22 31.52 25.16
C VAL A 177 -13.08 31.14 26.10
N TRP A 178 -12.19 32.10 26.45
CA TRP A 178 -11.12 31.85 27.42
C TRP A 178 -11.63 31.51 28.81
N ALA A 179 -12.68 32.16 29.26
CA ALA A 179 -13.26 31.90 30.60
C ALA A 179 -13.84 30.49 30.69
N LEU A 180 -14.60 30.05 29.68
CA LEU A 180 -15.17 28.70 29.62
C LEU A 180 -14.06 27.61 29.48
N GLY A 181 -13.04 27.85 28.65
CA GLY A 181 -11.89 26.96 28.54
C GLY A 181 -11.12 26.83 29.86
N LYS A 182 -10.92 27.94 30.57
CA LYS A 182 -10.26 27.94 31.90
C LYS A 182 -11.04 27.17 32.94
N GLN A 183 -12.38 27.34 32.98
CA GLN A 183 -13.22 26.57 33.87
C GLN A 183 -13.04 25.07 33.68
N SER A 184 -13.11 24.60 32.43
CA SER A 184 -12.90 23.18 32.09
C SER A 184 -11.49 22.72 32.43
N PHE A 185 -10.47 23.57 32.18
CA PHE A 185 -9.09 23.30 32.55
C PHE A 185 -8.94 22.95 34.03
N ASP A 186 -9.59 23.78 34.93
CA ASP A 186 -9.51 23.59 36.38
C ASP A 186 -10.31 22.36 36.84
N GLU A 187 -11.49 22.11 36.24
CA GLU A 187 -12.30 20.94 36.55
C GLU A 187 -11.60 19.63 36.20
N VAL A 188 -10.92 19.57 35.04
CA VAL A 188 -10.12 18.40 34.67
C VAL A 188 -8.99 18.15 35.66
N ASP A 189 -8.30 19.20 36.14
CA ASP A 189 -7.24 19.05 37.14
C ASP A 189 -7.76 18.45 38.42
N VAL A 190 -8.95 18.90 38.90
CA VAL A 190 -9.58 18.34 40.10
C VAL A 190 -9.96 16.88 39.90
N ALA A 191 -10.62 16.54 38.79
CA ALA A 191 -11.03 15.17 38.50
C ALA A 191 -9.80 14.24 38.41
N LEU A 192 -8.73 14.71 37.74
CA LEU A 192 -7.49 13.96 37.59
C LEU A 192 -6.79 13.71 38.93
N ASP A 193 -6.65 14.72 39.79
CA ASP A 193 -5.98 14.57 41.06
C ASP A 193 -6.68 13.54 41.96
N GLU A 194 -8.02 13.47 41.93
CA GLU A 194 -8.78 12.43 42.61
C GLU A 194 -8.54 11.05 42.01
N MET A 195 -8.50 10.93 40.66
CA MET A 195 -8.32 9.64 39.98
C MET A 195 -6.90 9.11 40.09
N LEU A 196 -5.88 9.95 40.12
CA LEU A 196 -4.51 9.49 40.36
C LEU A 196 -4.38 8.83 41.75
N GLN A 197 -5.04 9.37 42.77
CA GLN A 197 -5.07 8.75 44.09
C GLN A 197 -5.86 7.43 44.12
N TRP A 198 -6.95 7.37 43.34
CA TRP A 198 -7.79 6.18 43.25
C TRP A 198 -7.07 5.04 42.51
N HIS A 199 -6.42 5.30 41.34
CA HIS A 199 -5.69 4.33 40.56
C HIS A 199 -4.45 3.79 41.28
N ALA A 200 -3.82 4.59 42.13
CA ALA A 200 -2.72 4.11 42.98
C ALA A 200 -3.16 2.98 43.94
N GLN A 201 -4.45 2.94 44.28
CA GLN A 201 -5.02 1.91 45.16
C GLN A 201 -5.83 0.85 44.41
N ASN A 202 -6.26 1.14 43.20
CA ASN A 202 -7.14 0.33 42.36
C ASN A 202 -6.58 0.22 40.94
N PRO A 203 -5.44 -0.44 40.73
CA PRO A 203 -4.83 -0.57 39.40
C PRO A 203 -5.74 -1.33 38.43
N ASN A 204 -5.79 -0.87 37.17
CA ASN A 204 -6.57 -1.42 36.07
C ASN A 204 -5.88 -1.17 34.71
N ASP A 205 -6.55 -1.50 33.60
CA ASP A 205 -6.03 -1.35 32.25
C ASP A 205 -6.15 0.07 31.67
N SER A 206 -6.46 1.08 32.47
CA SER A 206 -6.56 2.47 31.96
C SER A 206 -5.20 3.16 31.85
N LEU A 207 -5.16 4.21 31.03
CA LEU A 207 -3.96 5.02 30.80
C LEU A 207 -3.37 5.59 32.10
N LEU A 208 -4.23 6.18 32.97
CA LEU A 208 -3.78 6.72 34.26
C LEU A 208 -3.20 5.65 35.17
N SER A 209 -3.81 4.47 35.20
CA SER A 209 -3.30 3.34 35.96
C SER A 209 -1.93 2.85 35.43
N HIS A 210 -1.80 2.76 34.09
CA HIS A 210 -0.52 2.39 33.44
C HIS A 210 0.59 3.39 33.79
N LEU A 211 0.35 4.70 33.68
CA LEU A 211 1.36 5.73 33.99
C LEU A 211 1.90 5.61 35.43
N LEU A 212 1.07 5.23 36.39
CA LEU A 212 1.47 5.07 37.79
C LEU A 212 2.30 3.79 38.02
N GLN A 213 2.28 2.83 37.10
CA GLN A 213 2.97 1.53 37.20
C GLN A 213 4.30 1.51 36.46
N ILE A 214 4.68 2.55 35.68
CA ILE A 214 5.95 2.58 34.96
C ILE A 214 7.13 2.56 35.97
N PRO A 215 7.99 1.53 35.93
CA PRO A 215 9.13 1.45 36.83
C PRO A 215 10.09 2.61 36.64
N ASP A 216 10.64 3.11 37.74
CA ASP A 216 11.71 4.13 37.80
C ASP A 216 11.46 5.46 37.08
N TYR A 217 10.30 5.62 36.40
CA TYR A 217 9.91 6.85 35.74
C TYR A 217 8.68 7.48 36.38
N LYS A 218 8.82 8.74 36.81
CA LYS A 218 7.68 9.54 37.30
C LYS A 218 7.54 10.78 36.43
N MET A 219 6.51 10.78 35.61
CA MET A 219 6.14 11.97 34.84
C MET A 219 5.77 13.10 35.81
N PRO A 220 6.25 14.34 35.60
CA PRO A 220 5.82 15.49 36.36
C PRO A 220 4.31 15.65 36.33
N ILE A 221 3.69 16.01 37.46
CA ILE A 221 2.21 16.14 37.53
C ILE A 221 1.68 17.15 36.51
N GLU A 222 2.39 18.22 36.24
CA GLU A 222 1.98 19.24 35.26
C GLU A 222 1.99 18.67 33.83
N SER A 223 2.94 17.77 33.50
CA SER A 223 2.95 17.05 32.22
C SER A 223 1.77 16.08 32.12
N ILE A 224 1.47 15.33 33.19
CA ILE A 224 0.29 14.44 33.21
C ILE A 224 -0.99 15.27 32.99
N ARG A 225 -1.15 16.36 33.69
CA ARG A 225 -2.31 17.27 33.56
C ARG A 225 -2.45 17.82 32.14
N ALA A 226 -1.36 18.32 31.56
CA ALA A 226 -1.37 18.85 30.20
C ALA A 226 -1.68 17.76 29.16
N ASN A 227 -1.06 16.58 29.29
CA ASN A 227 -1.28 15.47 28.37
C ASN A 227 -2.67 14.87 28.47
N VAL A 228 -3.28 14.78 29.68
CA VAL A 228 -4.68 14.34 29.83
C VAL A 228 -5.65 15.34 29.18
N LYS A 229 -5.44 16.66 29.37
CA LYS A 229 -6.27 17.69 28.72
C LYS A 229 -6.12 17.64 27.20
N MET A 230 -4.91 17.45 26.69
CA MET A 230 -4.66 17.25 25.26
C MET A 230 -5.35 15.99 24.75
N THR A 231 -5.32 14.90 25.53
CA THR A 231 -5.98 13.63 25.17
C THR A 231 -7.50 13.77 25.20
N ILE A 232 -8.08 14.54 26.13
CA ILE A 232 -9.51 14.85 26.15
C ILE A 232 -9.90 15.69 24.91
N GLY A 233 -9.12 16.71 24.57
CA GLY A 233 -9.35 17.53 23.39
C GLY A 233 -9.35 16.70 22.12
N GLY A 234 -8.23 16.06 21.80
CA GLY A 234 -8.01 15.34 20.54
C GLY A 234 -8.60 13.93 20.49
N GLY A 235 -8.87 13.30 21.61
CA GLY A 235 -9.41 11.93 21.67
C GLY A 235 -10.93 11.84 21.63
N LEU A 236 -11.65 12.96 21.69
CA LEU A 236 -13.11 12.99 21.63
C LEU A 236 -13.64 13.66 20.37
N ASN A 237 -13.19 14.88 20.09
CA ASN A 237 -13.75 15.65 18.98
C ASN A 237 -13.45 15.02 17.64
N GLU A 238 -12.22 14.55 17.42
CA GLU A 238 -11.81 13.99 16.14
C GLU A 238 -12.54 12.69 15.80
N PRO A 239 -12.70 11.70 16.70
CA PRO A 239 -13.54 10.53 16.44
C PRO A 239 -15.02 10.87 16.22
N ARG A 240 -15.61 11.77 17.02
CA ARG A 240 -16.98 12.26 16.82
C ARG A 240 -17.15 12.83 15.41
N ASP A 241 -16.24 13.71 15.01
CA ASP A 241 -16.30 14.44 13.74
C ASP A 241 -16.07 13.50 12.56
N ALA A 242 -15.09 12.60 12.65
CA ALA A 242 -14.83 11.60 11.63
C ALA A 242 -16.03 10.65 11.46
N LEU A 243 -16.66 10.18 12.56
CA LEU A 243 -17.84 9.32 12.50
C LEU A 243 -19.04 10.05 11.88
N GLY A 244 -19.27 11.30 12.27
CA GLY A 244 -20.35 12.11 11.70
C GLY A 244 -20.16 12.39 10.22
N VAL A 245 -18.95 12.76 9.79
CA VAL A 245 -18.62 13.02 8.38
C VAL A 245 -18.71 11.73 7.55
N ALA A 246 -18.23 10.58 8.06
CA ALA A 246 -18.32 9.31 7.37
C ALA A 246 -19.78 8.90 7.12
N ALA A 247 -20.62 9.01 8.12
CA ALA A 247 -22.05 8.71 7.99
C ALA A 247 -22.73 9.67 6.99
N TRP A 248 -22.46 10.96 7.09
CA TRP A 248 -22.98 11.97 6.16
C TRP A 248 -22.54 11.71 4.73
N ALA A 249 -21.24 11.46 4.49
CA ALA A 249 -20.69 11.19 3.17
C ALA A 249 -21.30 9.94 2.53
N LEU A 250 -21.45 8.85 3.29
CA LEU A 250 -22.10 7.62 2.78
C LEU A 250 -23.59 7.85 2.46
N LEU A 251 -24.31 8.58 3.30
CA LEU A 251 -25.73 8.87 3.05
C LEU A 251 -25.95 9.80 1.86
N GLN A 252 -24.97 10.60 1.48
CA GLN A 252 -24.98 11.38 0.22
C GLN A 252 -24.54 10.58 -1.00
N ASN A 253 -23.86 9.45 -0.82
CA ASN A 253 -23.31 8.61 -1.90
C ASN A 253 -23.88 7.19 -1.82
N PRO A 254 -25.15 6.95 -2.18
CA PRO A 254 -25.84 5.69 -1.98
C PRO A 254 -25.18 4.50 -2.71
N ASP A 255 -24.51 4.75 -3.85
CA ASP A 255 -23.77 3.72 -4.57
C ASP A 255 -22.53 3.24 -3.79
N GLN A 256 -21.85 4.18 -3.12
CA GLN A 256 -20.71 3.85 -2.26
C GLN A 256 -21.17 3.16 -0.97
N LEU A 257 -22.29 3.60 -0.40
CA LEU A 257 -22.92 2.92 0.72
C LEU A 257 -23.28 1.47 0.37
N ALA A 258 -23.91 1.24 -0.78
CA ALA A 258 -24.22 -0.10 -1.26
C ALA A 258 -22.95 -0.96 -1.45
N SER A 259 -21.85 -0.35 -1.88
CA SER A 259 -20.56 -1.03 -1.98
C SER A 259 -20.06 -1.51 -0.61
N VAL A 260 -20.10 -0.64 0.41
CA VAL A 260 -19.67 -0.99 1.77
C VAL A 260 -20.61 -2.03 2.42
N GLU A 261 -21.92 -1.92 2.20
CA GLU A 261 -22.89 -2.91 2.69
C GLU A 261 -22.68 -4.30 2.05
N SER A 262 -22.24 -4.35 0.79
CA SER A 262 -21.93 -5.60 0.09
C SER A 262 -20.55 -6.17 0.40
N ASP A 263 -19.58 -5.32 0.73
CA ASP A 263 -18.21 -5.67 1.09
C ASP A 263 -17.76 -4.94 2.37
N PRO A 264 -17.95 -5.57 3.55
CA PRO A 264 -17.56 -4.99 4.83
C PRO A 264 -16.06 -4.69 4.98
N SER A 265 -15.20 -5.24 4.12
CA SER A 265 -13.76 -4.90 4.14
C SER A 265 -13.49 -3.45 3.73
N LEU A 266 -14.45 -2.78 3.12
CA LEU A 266 -14.35 -1.37 2.71
C LEU A 266 -14.56 -0.37 3.86
N TRP A 267 -14.94 -0.80 5.08
CA TRP A 267 -15.07 0.14 6.21
C TRP A 267 -13.76 0.84 6.53
N GLY A 268 -12.63 0.15 6.41
CA GLY A 268 -11.31 0.76 6.59
C GLY A 268 -11.01 1.83 5.52
N ALA A 269 -11.28 1.53 4.24
CA ALA A 269 -11.11 2.48 3.14
C ALA A 269 -12.09 3.68 3.26
N THR A 270 -13.32 3.43 3.74
CA THR A 270 -14.29 4.49 4.02
C THR A 270 -13.78 5.46 5.08
N PHE A 271 -13.19 4.95 6.14
CA PHE A 271 -12.60 5.77 7.19
C PHE A 271 -11.41 6.59 6.66
N ASP A 272 -10.48 5.97 5.94
CA ASP A 272 -9.31 6.66 5.39
C ASP A 272 -9.70 7.76 4.40
N GLU A 273 -10.65 7.49 3.51
CA GLU A 273 -11.15 8.49 2.57
C GLU A 273 -11.92 9.60 3.29
N THR A 274 -12.67 9.28 4.34
CA THR A 274 -13.37 10.28 5.15
C THR A 274 -12.42 11.30 5.73
N ILE A 275 -11.37 10.85 6.42
CA ILE A 275 -10.40 11.74 7.07
C ILE A 275 -9.44 12.41 6.08
N ARG A 276 -9.20 11.82 4.90
CA ARG A 276 -8.55 12.51 3.81
C ARG A 276 -9.43 13.66 3.29
N TRP A 277 -10.69 13.38 2.99
CA TRP A 277 -11.63 14.32 2.37
C TRP A 277 -12.01 15.47 3.30
N VAL A 278 -12.28 15.16 4.57
CA VAL A 278 -12.52 16.15 5.65
C VAL A 278 -11.73 15.69 6.88
N ALA A 279 -10.50 16.16 7.00
CA ALA A 279 -9.71 15.90 8.21
C ALA A 279 -10.34 16.62 9.41
N PRO A 280 -10.60 15.94 10.53
CA PRO A 280 -11.12 16.58 11.74
C PRO A 280 -10.23 17.71 12.26
N ILE A 281 -8.91 17.53 12.22
CA ILE A 281 -7.93 18.59 12.44
C ILE A 281 -7.61 19.23 11.10
N GLY A 282 -8.12 20.45 10.89
CA GLY A 282 -7.93 21.19 9.64
C GLY A 282 -6.64 21.98 9.59
N LEU A 283 -6.17 22.43 10.77
CA LEU A 283 -4.95 23.23 10.90
C LEU A 283 -4.32 23.06 12.26
N TYR A 284 -3.01 22.99 12.31
CA TYR A 284 -2.22 23.16 13.52
C TYR A 284 -1.00 24.05 13.28
N SER A 285 -0.30 24.43 14.35
CA SER A 285 0.77 25.40 14.26
C SER A 285 2.16 24.80 14.36
N ARG A 286 3.14 25.48 13.72
CA ARG A 286 4.59 25.30 13.90
C ARG A 286 5.25 26.65 14.00
N GLN A 287 6.43 26.70 14.64
CA GLN A 287 7.27 27.89 14.66
C GLN A 287 8.63 27.62 14.03
N VAL A 288 9.05 28.49 13.13
CA VAL A 288 10.35 28.41 12.47
C VAL A 288 11.45 28.79 13.47
N LYS A 289 12.42 27.89 13.71
CA LYS A 289 13.51 28.13 14.68
C LYS A 289 14.71 28.85 14.07
N GLN A 290 14.93 28.76 12.77
CA GLN A 290 16.02 29.42 12.03
C GLN A 290 15.54 29.87 10.66
N ASP A 291 16.20 30.90 10.11
CA ASP A 291 15.87 31.37 8.75
C ASP A 291 15.91 30.22 7.75
N THR A 292 14.83 30.02 7.02
CA THR A 292 14.69 28.91 6.07
C THR A 292 13.90 29.31 4.82
N VAL A 293 13.78 28.38 3.87
CA VAL A 293 12.98 28.57 2.64
C VAL A 293 12.04 27.37 2.50
N LEU A 294 10.74 27.59 2.50
CA LEU A 294 9.72 26.59 2.31
C LEU A 294 8.94 26.90 1.02
N ALA A 295 8.83 25.92 0.11
CA ALA A 295 8.18 26.10 -1.20
C ALA A 295 8.65 27.37 -1.95
N GLY A 296 9.94 27.69 -1.86
CA GLY A 296 10.54 28.88 -2.48
C GLY A 296 10.26 30.22 -1.77
N VAL A 297 9.55 30.22 -0.62
CA VAL A 297 9.24 31.37 0.20
C VAL A 297 10.22 31.47 1.38
N LYS A 298 10.78 32.66 1.60
CA LYS A 298 11.63 32.93 2.77
C LYS A 298 10.80 33.02 4.03
N LEU A 299 11.19 32.29 5.05
CA LEU A 299 10.59 32.31 6.37
C LEU A 299 11.68 32.70 7.40
N PRO A 300 11.54 33.81 8.11
CA PRO A 300 12.50 34.18 9.14
C PRO A 300 12.33 33.35 10.41
N ALA A 301 13.39 33.23 11.19
CA ALA A 301 13.31 32.67 12.53
C ALA A 301 12.22 33.38 13.35
N GLY A 302 11.44 32.62 14.12
CA GLY A 302 10.28 33.11 14.85
C GLY A 302 8.99 33.20 14.01
N ALA A 303 9.02 32.92 12.70
CA ALA A 303 7.81 32.90 11.90
C ALA A 303 6.83 31.83 12.41
N ARG A 304 5.55 32.21 12.49
CA ARG A 304 4.46 31.30 12.90
C ARG A 304 3.77 30.75 11.68
N LEU A 305 3.70 29.42 11.58
CA LEU A 305 3.05 28.72 10.48
C LEU A 305 1.69 28.17 10.91
N GLY A 306 0.75 28.15 10.02
CA GLY A 306 -0.49 27.37 10.09
C GLY A 306 -0.40 26.25 9.05
N ILE A 307 -0.28 25.03 9.50
CA ILE A 307 -0.17 23.84 8.67
C ILE A 307 -1.56 23.37 8.28
N CYS A 308 -1.97 23.58 7.03
CA CYS A 308 -3.34 23.39 6.55
C CYS A 308 -3.57 21.96 6.04
N ILE A 309 -3.91 21.04 6.93
CA ILE A 309 -4.14 19.62 6.61
C ILE A 309 -5.33 19.44 5.66
N LEU A 310 -6.45 20.16 5.89
CA LEU A 310 -7.61 20.14 4.98
C LEU A 310 -7.24 20.51 3.54
N SER A 311 -6.28 21.45 3.39
CA SER A 311 -5.78 21.86 2.09
C SER A 311 -4.87 20.78 1.49
N ALA A 312 -3.87 20.34 2.23
CA ALA A 312 -2.89 19.36 1.76
C ALA A 312 -3.54 18.03 1.33
N ASN A 313 -4.55 17.56 2.06
CA ASN A 313 -5.27 16.34 1.73
C ASN A 313 -6.21 16.47 0.52
N ARG A 314 -6.39 17.66 -0.02
CA ARG A 314 -7.12 17.93 -1.26
C ARG A 314 -6.25 18.60 -2.33
N ASP A 315 -4.95 18.38 -2.26
CA ASP A 315 -4.01 18.91 -3.26
C ASP A 315 -4.13 18.13 -4.57
N GLU A 316 -4.47 18.84 -5.64
CA GLU A 316 -4.70 18.31 -6.98
C GLU A 316 -3.42 17.75 -7.62
N ASP A 317 -2.25 18.17 -7.12
CA ASP A 317 -0.96 17.62 -7.54
C ASP A 317 -0.73 16.19 -6.99
N VAL A 318 -1.54 15.76 -6.01
CA VAL A 318 -1.43 14.44 -5.37
C VAL A 318 -2.60 13.52 -5.70
N TRP A 319 -3.82 14.03 -5.68
CA TRP A 319 -5.04 13.24 -5.92
C TRP A 319 -5.83 13.75 -7.11
N ASP A 320 -6.14 12.86 -8.04
CA ASP A 320 -7.13 13.13 -9.07
C ASP A 320 -8.52 13.32 -8.41
N ASP A 321 -9.33 14.28 -8.90
CA ASP A 321 -10.64 14.59 -8.34
C ASP A 321 -10.61 14.76 -6.80
N ALA A 322 -9.60 15.49 -6.30
CA ALA A 322 -9.27 15.61 -4.88
C ALA A 322 -10.43 16.12 -4.00
N ALA A 323 -11.36 16.88 -4.59
CA ALA A 323 -12.55 17.41 -3.92
C ALA A 323 -13.66 16.37 -3.70
N ASP A 324 -13.66 15.26 -4.44
CA ASP A 324 -14.70 14.25 -4.39
C ASP A 324 -14.44 13.20 -3.29
N PHE A 325 -15.52 12.75 -2.66
CA PHE A 325 -15.48 11.60 -1.76
C PHE A 325 -15.55 10.31 -2.58
N ASN A 326 -14.55 9.45 -2.46
CA ASN A 326 -14.48 8.20 -3.22
C ASN A 326 -13.75 7.09 -2.44
N ILE A 327 -14.50 6.18 -1.82
CA ILE A 327 -13.98 5.04 -1.05
C ILE A 327 -13.20 4.02 -1.89
N HIS A 328 -13.30 4.13 -3.21
CA HIS A 328 -12.57 3.27 -4.16
C HIS A 328 -11.32 3.96 -4.71
N ARG A 329 -10.96 5.13 -4.18
CA ARG A 329 -9.75 5.84 -4.55
C ARG A 329 -8.51 4.98 -4.32
N GLU A 330 -7.51 5.12 -5.18
CA GLU A 330 -6.18 4.56 -4.93
C GLU A 330 -5.66 5.07 -3.57
N VAL A 331 -5.18 4.14 -2.74
CA VAL A 331 -4.65 4.51 -1.42
C VAL A 331 -3.33 5.25 -1.60
N LYS A 332 -3.34 6.52 -1.25
CA LYS A 332 -2.14 7.37 -1.15
C LYS A 332 -2.02 7.89 0.28
N PRO A 333 -0.80 8.09 0.81
CA PRO A 333 -0.62 8.61 2.16
C PRO A 333 -1.25 9.99 2.30
N HIS A 334 -2.28 10.12 3.13
CA HIS A 334 -2.84 11.42 3.53
C HIS A 334 -2.18 11.91 4.83
N LEU A 335 -2.32 13.19 5.13
CA LEU A 335 -1.69 13.85 6.28
C LEU A 335 -2.68 14.07 7.47
N ALA A 336 -3.86 13.43 7.46
CA ALA A 336 -4.85 13.60 8.52
C ALA A 336 -4.35 13.17 9.91
N PHE A 337 -3.44 12.23 9.97
CA PHE A 337 -2.77 11.80 11.20
C PHE A 337 -1.37 12.42 11.39
N GLY A 338 -1.02 13.43 10.59
CA GLY A 338 0.33 14.00 10.59
C GLY A 338 1.40 13.03 10.07
N LYS A 339 2.65 13.43 10.20
CA LYS A 339 3.85 12.65 9.87
C LYS A 339 4.97 12.92 10.91
N GLY A 340 6.09 12.21 10.75
CA GLY A 340 7.28 12.43 11.60
C GLY A 340 7.03 12.09 13.06
N VAL A 341 7.76 12.74 13.94
CA VAL A 341 7.75 12.48 15.39
C VAL A 341 6.37 12.68 16.04
N HIS A 342 5.55 13.59 15.49
CA HIS A 342 4.22 13.91 15.98
C HIS A 342 3.08 13.11 15.31
N VAL A 343 3.38 12.03 14.57
CA VAL A 343 2.33 11.16 14.00
C VAL A 343 1.32 10.78 15.08
N CYS A 344 0.03 10.79 14.75
CA CYS A 344 -1.06 10.63 15.72
C CYS A 344 -0.94 9.35 16.55
N LEU A 345 -0.89 9.50 17.86
CA LEU A 345 -0.80 8.40 18.82
C LEU A 345 -2.08 7.55 18.85
N GLY A 346 -3.23 8.19 18.63
CA GLY A 346 -4.56 7.59 18.67
C GLY A 346 -5.06 7.01 17.34
N ALA A 347 -4.24 6.96 16.28
CA ALA A 347 -4.67 6.54 14.95
C ALA A 347 -5.33 5.15 14.93
N TRP A 348 -4.78 4.18 15.67
CA TRP A 348 -5.32 2.82 15.77
C TRP A 348 -6.58 2.75 16.63
N VAL A 349 -6.67 3.59 17.66
CA VAL A 349 -7.88 3.75 18.49
C VAL A 349 -9.02 4.26 17.61
N ALA A 350 -8.83 5.38 16.91
CA ALA A 350 -9.83 5.97 16.04
C ALA A 350 -10.30 5.03 14.93
N ARG A 351 -9.35 4.30 14.29
CA ARG A 351 -9.67 3.31 13.26
C ARG A 351 -10.54 2.19 13.83
N SER A 352 -10.17 1.62 14.97
CA SER A 352 -10.94 0.52 15.58
C SER A 352 -12.30 0.99 16.09
N GLU A 353 -12.35 2.14 16.73
CA GLU A 353 -13.58 2.73 17.28
C GLU A 353 -14.60 3.04 16.16
N ILE A 354 -14.15 3.61 15.03
CA ILE A 354 -15.03 4.08 13.96
C ILE A 354 -15.24 3.01 12.90
N ALA A 355 -14.15 2.55 12.24
CA ALA A 355 -14.24 1.66 11.09
C ALA A 355 -14.56 0.21 11.47
N ASP A 356 -14.01 -0.30 12.59
CA ASP A 356 -14.26 -1.69 12.99
C ASP A 356 -15.55 -1.85 13.79
N VAL A 357 -16.05 -0.79 14.46
CA VAL A 357 -17.16 -0.91 15.41
C VAL A 357 -18.33 0.00 15.07
N ALA A 358 -18.20 1.33 15.14
CA ALA A 358 -19.35 2.23 15.13
C ALA A 358 -20.07 2.27 13.77
N LEU A 359 -19.36 2.44 12.67
CA LEU A 359 -19.96 2.48 11.32
C LEU A 359 -20.64 1.16 10.95
N PRO A 360 -19.97 -0.01 11.06
CA PRO A 360 -20.62 -1.29 10.80
C PRO A 360 -21.87 -1.52 11.63
N LEU A 361 -21.82 -1.20 12.92
CA LEU A 361 -22.96 -1.37 13.83
C LEU A 361 -24.14 -0.47 13.44
N LEU A 362 -23.87 0.82 13.18
CA LEU A 362 -24.90 1.80 12.83
C LEU A 362 -25.65 1.37 11.55
N PHE A 363 -24.92 1.13 10.46
CA PHE A 363 -25.53 0.81 9.17
C PHE A 363 -26.13 -0.61 9.10
N SER A 364 -25.64 -1.56 9.90
CA SER A 364 -26.25 -2.89 9.98
C SER A 364 -27.49 -2.95 10.87
N SER A 365 -27.69 -1.98 11.77
CA SER A 365 -28.75 -2.01 12.77
C SER A 365 -29.98 -1.18 12.38
N LEU A 366 -29.81 -0.10 11.61
CA LEU A 366 -30.91 0.80 11.23
C LEU A 366 -31.34 0.54 9.80
N GLU A 367 -32.63 0.22 9.61
CA GLU A 367 -33.20 0.01 8.28
C GLU A 367 -33.61 1.35 7.66
N GLY A 368 -33.17 1.59 6.41
CA GLY A 368 -33.51 2.80 5.67
C GLY A 368 -32.96 4.07 6.32
N LEU A 369 -31.77 4.01 6.93
CA LEU A 369 -31.08 5.18 7.46
C LEU A 369 -30.83 6.19 6.33
N ALA A 370 -31.30 7.42 6.50
CA ALA A 370 -31.24 8.48 5.49
C ALA A 370 -31.17 9.86 6.11
N LEU A 371 -30.70 10.85 5.36
CA LEU A 371 -30.80 12.27 5.69
C LEU A 371 -32.26 12.74 5.64
N ILE A 372 -32.57 13.81 6.37
CA ILE A 372 -33.92 14.41 6.38
C ILE A 372 -33.95 15.60 5.43
N ASP A 373 -34.75 15.56 4.37
CA ASP A 373 -34.76 16.55 3.29
C ASP A 373 -35.01 18.00 3.74
N ASP A 374 -35.89 18.20 4.77
CA ASP A 374 -36.26 19.52 5.28
C ASP A 374 -35.44 19.98 6.51
N GLN A 375 -34.47 19.18 6.90
CA GLN A 375 -33.51 19.47 7.97
C GLN A 375 -32.08 19.25 7.49
N PRO A 376 -31.46 20.25 6.86
CA PRO A 376 -30.13 20.06 6.27
C PRO A 376 -29.09 19.73 7.34
N ALA A 377 -28.19 18.84 6.97
CA ALA A 377 -26.97 18.60 7.70
C ALA A 377 -26.06 19.84 7.62
N GLU A 378 -25.36 20.15 8.69
CA GLU A 378 -24.47 21.30 8.79
C GLU A 378 -23.06 20.86 9.14
N ILE A 379 -22.07 21.39 8.38
CA ILE A 379 -20.63 21.18 8.61
C ILE A 379 -19.97 22.54 8.81
N GLY A 380 -19.01 22.63 9.73
CA GLY A 380 -18.35 23.90 10.01
C GLY A 380 -16.93 23.74 10.56
N GLY A 381 -16.26 24.88 10.69
CA GLY A 381 -14.90 24.96 11.24
C GLY A 381 -13.79 24.91 10.18
N TRP A 382 -12.60 25.35 10.57
CA TRP A 382 -11.39 25.33 9.72
C TRP A 382 -10.13 24.90 10.47
N VAL A 383 -10.07 25.17 11.79
CA VAL A 383 -9.02 24.62 12.67
C VAL A 383 -9.40 23.19 13.07
N PHE A 384 -10.63 23.02 13.50
CA PHE A 384 -11.30 21.73 13.68
C PHE A 384 -12.56 21.74 12.80
N ARG A 385 -12.77 20.67 12.03
CA ARG A 385 -13.87 20.61 11.07
C ARG A 385 -14.67 19.32 11.20
N GLY A 386 -15.95 19.45 11.42
CA GLY A 386 -16.85 18.31 11.54
C GLY A 386 -18.30 18.70 11.35
N MET A 387 -19.18 17.71 11.48
CA MET A 387 -20.63 17.94 11.43
C MET A 387 -21.08 18.64 12.73
N THR A 388 -21.67 19.82 12.59
CA THR A 388 -22.29 20.53 13.71
C THR A 388 -23.73 20.11 13.92
N LYS A 389 -24.34 19.49 12.88
CA LYS A 389 -25.71 18.97 12.91
C LYS A 389 -25.88 17.89 11.86
N LEU A 390 -26.42 16.72 12.24
CA LEU A 390 -26.68 15.61 11.30
C LEU A 390 -28.00 14.90 11.64
N PRO A 391 -29.16 15.53 11.36
CA PRO A 391 -30.46 14.91 11.61
C PRO A 391 -30.70 13.78 10.62
N VAL A 392 -31.09 12.61 11.14
CA VAL A 392 -31.28 11.40 10.36
C VAL A 392 -32.65 10.77 10.62
N THR A 393 -33.14 10.03 9.66
CA THR A 393 -34.34 9.22 9.72
C THR A 393 -34.07 7.76 9.42
N TRP A 394 -34.86 6.85 9.94
CA TRP A 394 -34.82 5.43 9.63
C TRP A 394 -36.23 4.82 9.74
N THR A 395 -36.48 3.72 9.02
CA THR A 395 -37.78 3.06 8.95
C THR A 395 -38.00 2.01 10.04
N GLY A 396 -36.92 1.49 10.62
CA GLY A 396 -37.00 0.46 11.64
C GLY A 396 -35.62 -0.07 12.07
N ARG A 397 -35.66 -1.12 12.91
CA ARG A 397 -34.46 -1.88 13.25
C ARG A 397 -34.32 -3.08 12.29
N ARG A 398 -33.15 -3.27 11.69
CA ARG A 398 -32.90 -4.49 10.90
C ARG A 398 -33.00 -5.70 11.85
N THR A 399 -33.94 -6.62 11.59
CA THR A 399 -34.09 -7.85 12.39
C THR A 399 -32.98 -8.84 12.02
N ALA A 400 -32.44 -9.56 12.99
CA ALA A 400 -31.30 -10.46 12.92
C ALA A 400 -31.39 -11.60 11.87
N ALA A 401 -32.50 -11.76 11.16
CA ALA A 401 -32.66 -12.76 10.09
C ALA A 401 -31.82 -12.46 8.83
N ARG A 402 -31.31 -11.23 8.66
CA ARG A 402 -30.48 -10.81 7.51
C ARG A 402 -28.99 -10.58 7.86
N ALA A 403 -28.67 -10.55 9.17
CA ALA A 403 -27.30 -10.32 9.67
C ALA A 403 -26.44 -11.60 9.79
N GLN A 404 -27.04 -12.79 9.55
CA GLN A 404 -26.32 -14.06 9.73
C GLN A 404 -25.55 -14.58 8.49
N THR A 405 -25.42 -13.80 7.44
CA THR A 405 -24.55 -14.15 6.30
C THR A 405 -23.10 -13.66 6.42
N GLY A 406 -22.74 -13.01 7.54
CA GLY A 406 -21.43 -12.40 7.70
C GLY A 406 -20.55 -12.90 8.86
N ALA A 407 -20.98 -13.88 9.65
CA ALA A 407 -20.14 -14.32 10.76
C ALA A 407 -20.42 -15.81 11.14
N GLN A 408 -19.76 -16.73 10.46
CA GLN A 408 -19.54 -18.09 11.00
C GLN A 408 -18.13 -18.55 10.67
N GLY A 409 -17.28 -18.35 11.64
CA GLY A 409 -16.00 -19.02 11.76
C GLY A 409 -15.77 -19.39 13.22
N ALA A 410 -15.71 -20.67 13.49
CA ALA A 410 -15.20 -21.39 14.67
C ALA A 410 -16.14 -21.66 15.85
N GLY A 411 -16.40 -22.95 16.07
CA GLY A 411 -16.89 -23.51 17.32
C GLY A 411 -17.38 -24.94 17.18
N VAL A 412 -16.48 -25.89 17.39
CA VAL A 412 -16.74 -27.35 17.40
C VAL A 412 -17.47 -27.73 18.69
N ALA A 413 -18.52 -28.57 18.61
CA ALA A 413 -18.62 -29.77 19.42
C ALA A 413 -19.86 -30.59 19.10
N ALA A 414 -19.67 -31.91 19.25
CA ALA A 414 -20.51 -33.04 18.87
C ALA A 414 -21.78 -33.25 19.72
N GLY A 415 -22.77 -33.92 19.13
CA GLY A 415 -23.88 -34.46 19.88
C GLY A 415 -24.99 -35.09 18.99
N VAL A 416 -25.08 -36.39 19.01
CA VAL A 416 -25.99 -37.32 18.33
C VAL A 416 -27.43 -37.15 18.79
N GLY A 417 -28.41 -37.32 17.87
CA GLY A 417 -29.75 -37.63 18.27
C GLY A 417 -30.84 -37.43 17.22
N SER A 418 -31.38 -38.51 16.71
CA SER A 418 -32.44 -38.64 15.73
C SER A 418 -33.82 -38.12 16.18
N SER A 419 -34.64 -37.63 15.29
CA SER A 419 -36.01 -38.18 14.99
C SER A 419 -36.76 -37.31 13.95
N ALA A 420 -37.53 -38.01 13.17
CA ALA A 420 -38.31 -37.54 12.04
C ALA A 420 -39.56 -36.73 12.43
N GLY A 421 -39.92 -35.77 11.58
CA GLY A 421 -41.22 -35.12 11.63
C GLY A 421 -41.48 -34.31 10.37
N SER A 422 -42.41 -34.82 9.56
CA SER A 422 -42.89 -34.28 8.30
C SER A 422 -43.64 -32.95 8.47
N GLY A 423 -43.35 -31.94 7.65
CA GLY A 423 -44.17 -30.74 7.50
C GLY A 423 -43.81 -30.06 6.19
N ALA A 424 -44.76 -30.08 5.25
CA ALA A 424 -44.62 -29.46 3.93
C ALA A 424 -44.50 -27.94 4.07
N ALA A 425 -43.44 -27.37 3.57
CA ALA A 425 -43.25 -25.95 3.36
C ALA A 425 -43.20 -25.60 1.89
N ALA A 426 -43.86 -24.52 1.54
CA ALA A 426 -44.01 -23.99 0.20
C ALA A 426 -42.67 -23.75 -0.50
N ALA A 427 -42.69 -24.06 -1.82
CA ALA A 427 -41.56 -23.84 -2.70
C ALA A 427 -41.21 -22.34 -2.83
N GLY A 428 -40.07 -21.92 -2.22
CA GLY A 428 -39.39 -20.68 -2.57
C GLY A 428 -38.64 -20.87 -3.91
N GLU A 429 -38.58 -19.81 -4.69
CA GLU A 429 -37.88 -19.77 -5.96
C GLU A 429 -36.43 -20.27 -5.78
N PRO A 430 -35.89 -21.07 -6.72
CA PRO A 430 -34.52 -21.56 -6.59
C PRO A 430 -33.54 -20.39 -6.72
N ALA A 431 -32.64 -20.20 -5.76
CA ALA A 431 -31.49 -19.32 -5.89
C ALA A 431 -30.77 -19.66 -7.20
N ALA A 432 -30.48 -18.65 -8.03
CA ALA A 432 -29.80 -18.85 -9.30
C ALA A 432 -28.49 -19.61 -9.04
N ALA A 433 -28.30 -20.72 -9.76
CA ALA A 433 -27.07 -21.51 -9.61
C ALA A 433 -25.87 -20.66 -9.99
N ALA A 434 -24.80 -20.74 -9.21
CA ALA A 434 -23.55 -19.99 -9.46
C ALA A 434 -23.04 -20.30 -10.89
N PRO A 435 -22.59 -19.27 -11.65
CA PRO A 435 -22.20 -19.45 -13.05
C PRO A 435 -20.91 -20.28 -13.15
N ARG A 436 -20.78 -21.10 -14.16
CA ARG A 436 -19.53 -21.76 -14.53
C ARG A 436 -18.71 -20.80 -15.39
N VAL A 437 -17.46 -20.58 -15.04
CA VAL A 437 -16.62 -19.58 -15.70
C VAL A 437 -15.39 -20.22 -16.32
N ALA A 438 -15.11 -19.90 -17.58
CA ALA A 438 -13.87 -20.17 -18.26
C ALA A 438 -13.09 -18.85 -18.44
N ILE A 439 -11.81 -18.86 -18.07
CA ILE A 439 -10.90 -17.75 -18.30
C ILE A 439 -9.79 -18.25 -19.19
N VAL A 440 -9.56 -17.58 -20.32
CA VAL A 440 -8.48 -17.92 -21.25
C VAL A 440 -7.33 -16.94 -21.08
N GLY A 441 -6.22 -17.42 -20.53
CA GLY A 441 -5.03 -16.69 -20.12
C GLY A 441 -4.90 -16.63 -18.59
N SER A 442 -3.79 -17.15 -18.06
CA SER A 442 -3.45 -17.16 -16.63
C SER A 442 -2.54 -15.99 -16.20
N GLY A 443 -2.32 -15.03 -17.09
CA GLY A 443 -1.57 -13.81 -16.78
C GLY A 443 -2.28 -12.94 -15.72
N PRO A 444 -1.70 -11.76 -15.33
CA PRO A 444 -2.28 -10.92 -14.28
C PRO A 444 -3.77 -10.61 -14.47
N ALA A 445 -4.19 -10.31 -15.69
CA ALA A 445 -5.59 -10.01 -15.98
C ALA A 445 -6.51 -11.20 -15.69
N GLY A 446 -6.13 -12.39 -16.14
CA GLY A 446 -6.91 -13.63 -15.92
C GLY A 446 -6.92 -14.04 -14.45
N SER A 447 -5.77 -13.98 -13.78
CA SER A 447 -5.66 -14.37 -12.37
C SER A 447 -6.43 -13.41 -11.44
N PHE A 448 -6.31 -12.09 -11.63
CA PHE A 448 -7.14 -11.13 -10.85
C PHE A 448 -8.63 -11.27 -11.17
N THR A 449 -8.99 -11.58 -12.44
CA THR A 449 -10.39 -11.86 -12.80
C THR A 449 -10.91 -13.13 -12.12
N ALA A 450 -10.12 -14.20 -12.07
CA ALA A 450 -10.46 -15.42 -11.31
C ALA A 450 -10.68 -15.09 -9.82
N GLN A 451 -9.79 -14.30 -9.23
CA GLN A 451 -9.89 -13.87 -7.83
C GLN A 451 -11.16 -13.02 -7.59
N ALA A 452 -11.42 -12.04 -8.43
CA ALA A 452 -12.61 -11.20 -8.31
C ALA A 452 -13.91 -12.01 -8.47
N LEU A 453 -13.95 -12.93 -9.44
CA LEU A 453 -15.11 -13.82 -9.66
C LEU A 453 -15.30 -14.84 -8.54
N ARG A 454 -14.21 -15.36 -7.94
CA ARG A 454 -14.30 -16.25 -6.78
C ARG A 454 -14.93 -15.54 -5.58
N ARG A 455 -14.59 -14.25 -5.37
CA ARG A 455 -15.21 -13.42 -4.32
C ARG A 455 -16.68 -13.09 -4.62
N THR A 456 -16.98 -12.77 -5.88
CA THR A 456 -18.34 -12.43 -6.33
C THR A 456 -19.28 -13.64 -6.32
N PHE A 457 -18.78 -14.82 -6.67
CA PHE A 457 -19.51 -16.08 -6.74
C PHE A 457 -18.79 -17.17 -5.93
N PRO A 458 -18.89 -17.19 -4.60
CA PRO A 458 -18.29 -18.23 -3.76
C PRO A 458 -18.75 -19.62 -4.19
N GLY A 459 -17.80 -20.52 -4.47
CA GLY A 459 -18.11 -21.88 -4.91
C GLY A 459 -18.45 -22.06 -6.40
N ALA A 460 -18.42 -21.00 -7.23
CA ALA A 460 -18.56 -21.12 -8.68
C ALA A 460 -17.43 -21.97 -9.28
N PRO A 461 -17.71 -22.92 -10.20
CA PRO A 461 -16.65 -23.59 -10.96
C PRO A 461 -15.93 -22.58 -11.87
N ILE A 462 -14.65 -22.37 -11.62
CA ILE A 462 -13.80 -21.48 -12.42
C ILE A 462 -12.62 -22.29 -12.96
N GLU A 463 -12.43 -22.29 -14.28
CA GLU A 463 -11.30 -22.93 -14.95
C GLU A 463 -10.50 -21.89 -15.73
N VAL A 464 -9.17 -21.91 -15.55
CA VAL A 464 -8.22 -20.99 -16.21
C VAL A 464 -7.40 -21.79 -17.22
N PHE A 465 -7.49 -21.45 -18.48
CA PHE A 465 -6.77 -22.08 -19.59
C PHE A 465 -5.58 -21.23 -20.00
N ASP A 466 -4.43 -21.86 -20.24
CA ASP A 466 -3.25 -21.16 -20.74
C ASP A 466 -2.54 -22.00 -21.81
N GLU A 467 -2.06 -21.33 -22.87
CA GLU A 467 -1.30 -21.99 -23.93
C GLU A 467 0.09 -22.47 -23.48
N MET A 468 0.59 -21.91 -22.36
CA MET A 468 1.83 -22.33 -21.75
C MET A 468 1.62 -23.46 -20.76
N PRO A 469 2.56 -24.39 -20.60
CA PRO A 469 2.56 -25.37 -19.51
C PRO A 469 2.62 -24.70 -18.11
N THR A 470 3.06 -23.44 -18.05
CA THR A 470 3.31 -22.69 -16.83
C THR A 470 2.37 -21.49 -16.75
N PRO A 471 1.83 -21.14 -15.55
CA PRO A 471 0.95 -19.99 -15.39
C PRO A 471 1.69 -18.66 -15.37
N TYR A 472 0.91 -17.56 -15.17
CA TYR A 472 1.28 -16.19 -14.86
C TYR A 472 1.70 -15.33 -16.05
N GLY A 473 1.76 -15.85 -17.28
CA GLY A 473 1.98 -15.05 -18.48
C GLY A 473 3.13 -14.05 -18.37
N LEU A 474 2.84 -12.75 -18.51
CA LEU A 474 3.85 -11.69 -18.44
C LEU A 474 4.57 -11.58 -17.08
N VAL A 475 3.99 -11.98 -15.96
CA VAL A 475 4.70 -12.01 -14.67
C VAL A 475 5.92 -12.92 -14.75
N ARG A 476 5.76 -14.07 -15.39
CA ARG A 476 6.84 -15.03 -15.55
C ARG A 476 7.79 -14.67 -16.68
N TYR A 477 7.29 -14.21 -17.83
CA TYR A 477 8.08 -14.09 -19.06
C TYR A 477 8.23 -12.66 -19.61
N GLY A 478 7.50 -11.67 -19.05
CA GLY A 478 7.50 -10.29 -19.55
C GLY A 478 8.04 -9.27 -18.55
N VAL A 479 7.86 -9.50 -17.25
CA VAL A 479 8.52 -8.68 -16.21
C VAL A 479 10.01 -8.97 -16.23
N ALA A 480 10.85 -7.92 -16.16
CA ALA A 480 12.28 -8.06 -16.22
C ALA A 480 12.81 -9.11 -15.24
N ALA A 481 13.78 -9.92 -15.68
CA ALA A 481 14.29 -11.07 -14.92
C ALA A 481 14.89 -10.70 -13.56
N ASP A 482 15.32 -9.46 -13.39
CA ASP A 482 15.88 -8.89 -12.17
C ASP A 482 14.83 -8.21 -11.25
N HIS A 483 13.57 -8.09 -11.67
CA HIS A 483 12.47 -7.53 -10.86
C HIS A 483 11.68 -8.61 -10.11
N GLN A 484 12.33 -9.34 -9.22
CA GLN A 484 11.71 -10.44 -8.48
C GLN A 484 10.60 -9.95 -7.51
N GLY A 485 10.71 -8.74 -6.96
CA GLY A 485 9.65 -8.13 -6.16
C GLY A 485 8.32 -8.00 -6.93
N THR A 486 8.37 -7.55 -8.18
CA THR A 486 7.18 -7.49 -9.05
C THR A 486 6.67 -8.89 -9.43
N LYS A 487 7.58 -9.87 -9.63
CA LYS A 487 7.21 -11.26 -9.92
C LYS A 487 6.59 -11.98 -8.73
N ALA A 488 6.80 -11.49 -7.50
CA ALA A 488 6.23 -12.07 -6.28
C ALA A 488 4.69 -12.08 -6.26
N VAL A 489 4.02 -11.27 -7.06
CA VAL A 489 2.56 -11.34 -7.23
C VAL A 489 2.07 -12.74 -7.65
N ALA A 490 2.92 -13.55 -8.28
CA ALA A 490 2.62 -14.94 -8.63
C ALA A 490 2.19 -15.77 -7.40
N ARG A 491 2.81 -15.54 -6.23
CA ARG A 491 2.48 -16.24 -4.97
C ARG A 491 1.03 -15.98 -4.51
N GLN A 492 0.51 -14.76 -4.77
CA GLN A 492 -0.90 -14.48 -4.53
C GLN A 492 -1.82 -15.30 -5.44
N PHE A 493 -1.39 -15.52 -6.68
CA PHE A 493 -2.16 -16.31 -7.65
C PHE A 493 -2.06 -17.82 -7.36
N ASP A 494 -0.98 -18.30 -6.73
CA ASP A 494 -0.87 -19.71 -6.31
C ASP A 494 -2.07 -20.14 -5.46
N ARG A 495 -2.54 -19.27 -4.56
CA ARG A 495 -3.70 -19.57 -3.68
C ARG A 495 -4.99 -19.84 -4.45
N LEU A 496 -5.20 -19.19 -5.58
CA LEU A 496 -6.39 -19.46 -6.42
C LEU A 496 -6.49 -20.93 -6.77
N PHE A 497 -5.35 -21.54 -7.11
CA PHE A 497 -5.27 -22.91 -7.61
C PHE A 497 -5.07 -23.94 -6.48
N THR A 498 -4.48 -23.56 -5.37
CA THR A 498 -4.19 -24.46 -4.25
C THR A 498 -5.28 -24.45 -3.16
N GLU A 499 -5.90 -23.30 -2.88
CA GLU A 499 -6.80 -23.12 -1.75
C GLU A 499 -8.24 -22.74 -2.16
N GLU A 500 -8.40 -21.93 -3.22
CA GLU A 500 -9.68 -21.36 -3.60
C GLU A 500 -10.45 -22.22 -4.65
N GLY A 501 -9.90 -23.38 -5.03
CA GLY A 501 -10.58 -24.33 -5.92
C GLY A 501 -10.76 -23.84 -7.36
N VAL A 502 -9.90 -22.94 -7.83
CA VAL A 502 -9.80 -22.59 -9.25
C VAL A 502 -8.96 -23.64 -9.95
N VAL A 503 -9.41 -24.14 -11.10
CA VAL A 503 -8.71 -25.21 -11.84
C VAL A 503 -7.81 -24.60 -12.89
N PHE A 504 -6.52 -24.93 -12.88
CA PHE A 504 -5.56 -24.56 -13.92
C PHE A 504 -5.48 -25.63 -15.02
N ARG A 505 -5.49 -25.18 -16.28
CA ARG A 505 -5.38 -25.99 -17.50
C ARG A 505 -4.28 -25.41 -18.39
N GLY A 506 -3.03 -25.65 -18.03
CA GLY A 506 -1.87 -25.27 -18.85
C GLY A 506 -1.68 -26.17 -20.07
N ASN A 507 -0.85 -25.72 -21.01
CA ASN A 507 -0.63 -26.37 -22.31
C ASN A 507 -1.94 -26.61 -23.10
N SER A 508 -2.83 -25.57 -23.07
CA SER A 508 -4.15 -25.64 -23.67
C SER A 508 -4.44 -24.36 -24.47
N LYS A 509 -4.32 -24.43 -25.77
CA LYS A 509 -4.35 -23.27 -26.67
C LYS A 509 -5.72 -23.09 -27.32
N LEU A 510 -6.35 -21.93 -27.11
CA LEU A 510 -7.58 -21.54 -27.80
C LEU A 510 -7.36 -21.51 -29.34
N GLY A 511 -8.26 -22.12 -30.06
CA GLY A 511 -8.24 -22.23 -31.53
C GLY A 511 -7.36 -23.36 -32.07
N VAL A 512 -6.66 -24.10 -31.17
CA VAL A 512 -5.89 -25.30 -31.53
C VAL A 512 -6.44 -26.52 -30.81
N ASP A 513 -6.42 -26.49 -29.47
CA ASP A 513 -6.83 -27.63 -28.64
C ASP A 513 -8.33 -27.60 -28.33
N PHE A 514 -8.92 -26.41 -28.31
CA PHE A 514 -10.36 -26.18 -28.16
C PHE A 514 -10.79 -24.87 -28.84
N SER A 515 -12.05 -24.77 -29.16
CA SER A 515 -12.66 -23.61 -29.82
C SER A 515 -13.40 -22.69 -28.83
N LEU A 516 -13.57 -21.41 -29.20
CA LEU A 516 -14.42 -20.47 -28.44
C LEU A 516 -15.87 -20.97 -28.34
N ASP A 517 -16.38 -21.58 -29.42
CA ASP A 517 -17.73 -22.13 -29.42
C ASP A 517 -17.90 -23.31 -28.45
N GLU A 518 -16.86 -24.10 -28.22
CA GLU A 518 -16.87 -25.17 -27.21
C GLU A 518 -16.89 -24.57 -25.79
N LEU A 519 -16.12 -23.53 -25.51
CA LEU A 519 -16.20 -22.84 -24.24
C LEU A 519 -17.60 -22.27 -24.01
N ARG A 520 -18.16 -21.59 -24.98
CA ARG A 520 -19.50 -20.98 -24.89
C ARG A 520 -20.62 -22.00 -24.72
N ARG A 521 -20.45 -23.24 -25.19
CA ARG A 521 -21.44 -24.32 -24.95
C ARG A 521 -21.36 -24.87 -23.53
N ASN A 522 -20.16 -24.86 -22.91
CA ASN A 522 -19.92 -25.54 -21.64
C ASN A 522 -19.89 -24.62 -20.44
N TYR A 523 -19.62 -23.32 -20.64
CA TYR A 523 -19.52 -22.31 -19.57
C TYR A 523 -20.58 -21.23 -19.72
N ASP A 524 -21.03 -20.72 -18.60
CA ASP A 524 -22.03 -19.65 -18.54
C ASP A 524 -21.39 -18.28 -18.85
N ALA A 525 -20.13 -18.09 -18.43
CA ALA A 525 -19.31 -16.92 -18.77
C ALA A 525 -17.93 -17.35 -19.29
N VAL A 526 -17.48 -16.73 -20.36
CA VAL A 526 -16.15 -16.92 -20.94
C VAL A 526 -15.43 -15.58 -20.94
N VAL A 527 -14.24 -15.51 -20.35
CA VAL A 527 -13.41 -14.31 -20.28
C VAL A 527 -12.13 -14.52 -21.09
N LEU A 528 -11.90 -13.65 -22.07
CA LEU A 528 -10.67 -13.62 -22.85
C LEU A 528 -9.66 -12.70 -22.17
N ALA A 529 -8.59 -13.26 -21.61
CA ALA A 529 -7.51 -12.59 -20.90
C ALA A 529 -6.12 -12.96 -21.46
N THR A 530 -6.04 -13.26 -22.76
CA THR A 530 -4.83 -13.79 -23.42
C THR A 530 -3.70 -12.79 -23.52
N GLY A 531 -3.92 -11.54 -23.14
CA GLY A 531 -2.90 -10.49 -23.20
C GLY A 531 -2.61 -9.99 -24.61
N VAL A 532 -1.50 -9.26 -24.74
CA VAL A 532 -0.99 -8.71 -26.01
C VAL A 532 0.52 -8.90 -26.02
N HIS A 533 1.04 -9.73 -26.92
CA HIS A 533 2.44 -10.21 -26.88
C HIS A 533 3.27 -9.77 -28.08
N GLY A 534 2.66 -9.38 -29.21
CA GLY A 534 3.36 -8.94 -30.41
C GLY A 534 4.04 -7.60 -30.22
N ASP A 535 5.26 -7.45 -30.70
CA ASP A 535 5.93 -6.16 -30.70
C ASP A 535 5.38 -5.25 -31.81
N ALA A 536 5.04 -4.02 -31.46
CA ALA A 536 4.65 -3.00 -32.43
C ALA A 536 5.85 -2.63 -33.34
N GLN A 537 5.61 -2.61 -34.64
CA GLN A 537 6.66 -2.34 -35.62
C GLN A 537 6.74 -0.88 -35.99
N LEU A 538 7.95 -0.35 -36.14
CA LEU A 538 8.17 0.99 -36.68
C LEU A 538 7.97 0.99 -38.21
N SER A 539 7.17 1.95 -38.68
CA SER A 539 6.94 2.14 -40.12
C SER A 539 7.99 3.09 -40.73
N VAL A 540 9.28 2.71 -40.61
CA VAL A 540 10.40 3.48 -41.17
C VAL A 540 11.19 2.60 -42.13
N PRO A 541 11.84 3.17 -43.16
CA PRO A 541 12.73 2.43 -44.04
C PRO A 541 13.84 1.71 -43.25
N GLY A 542 14.06 0.46 -43.55
CA GLY A 542 15.10 -0.38 -42.91
C GLY A 542 14.66 -1.04 -41.61
N ALA A 543 13.40 -0.89 -41.17
CA ALA A 543 12.88 -1.54 -39.94
C ALA A 543 12.90 -3.08 -40.01
N GLN A 544 13.04 -3.67 -41.21
CA GLN A 544 13.09 -5.11 -41.44
C GLN A 544 14.52 -5.63 -41.61
N LEU A 545 15.55 -4.76 -41.49
CA LEU A 545 16.98 -5.21 -41.61
C LEU A 545 17.33 -6.17 -40.45
N ALA A 546 18.24 -7.13 -40.72
CA ALA A 546 18.77 -7.95 -39.65
C ALA A 546 19.39 -7.07 -38.55
N GLY A 547 19.23 -7.46 -37.29
CA GLY A 547 19.66 -6.67 -36.14
C GLY A 547 18.59 -5.71 -35.63
N VAL A 548 17.44 -5.53 -36.31
CA VAL A 548 16.28 -4.79 -35.77
C VAL A 548 15.31 -5.79 -35.13
N ARG A 549 14.96 -5.58 -33.85
CA ARG A 549 14.11 -6.49 -33.08
C ARG A 549 13.22 -5.75 -32.05
N GLY A 550 12.12 -6.36 -31.64
CA GLY A 550 11.24 -5.80 -30.61
C GLY A 550 11.77 -6.03 -29.20
N ALA A 551 11.46 -5.12 -28.31
CA ALA A 551 11.83 -5.20 -26.88
C ALA A 551 11.12 -6.36 -26.17
N GLY A 552 9.89 -6.71 -26.57
CA GLY A 552 9.14 -7.85 -26.03
C GLY A 552 9.85 -9.18 -26.32
N ALA A 553 10.32 -9.39 -27.55
CA ALA A 553 11.09 -10.57 -27.92
C ALA A 553 12.41 -10.67 -27.10
N VAL A 554 13.14 -9.55 -26.94
CA VAL A 554 14.34 -9.50 -26.10
C VAL A 554 14.03 -9.85 -24.65
N THR A 555 12.95 -9.29 -24.09
CA THR A 555 12.54 -9.55 -22.71
C THR A 555 12.12 -11.00 -22.51
N ARG A 556 11.33 -11.58 -23.43
CA ARG A 556 10.93 -13.00 -23.38
C ARG A 556 12.13 -13.93 -23.47
N TYR A 557 13.06 -13.66 -24.36
CA TYR A 557 14.30 -14.43 -24.46
C TYR A 557 15.10 -14.41 -23.16
N LEU A 558 15.34 -13.22 -22.60
CA LEU A 558 16.08 -13.06 -21.35
C LEU A 558 15.34 -13.64 -20.14
N ASN A 559 14.00 -13.78 -20.22
CA ASN A 559 13.20 -14.50 -19.24
C ASN A 559 13.07 -16.02 -19.51
N GLY A 560 13.76 -16.57 -20.50
CA GLY A 560 13.75 -18.00 -20.81
C GLY A 560 12.39 -18.50 -21.30
N HIS A 561 11.69 -17.71 -22.14
CA HIS A 561 10.44 -18.15 -22.76
C HIS A 561 10.71 -19.30 -23.74
N PRO A 562 10.05 -20.48 -23.61
CA PRO A 562 10.40 -21.66 -24.38
C PRO A 562 10.17 -21.56 -25.90
N ASP A 563 9.27 -20.67 -26.31
CA ASP A 563 8.96 -20.45 -27.73
C ASP A 563 9.78 -19.31 -28.35
N GLU A 564 10.64 -18.65 -27.57
CA GLU A 564 11.46 -17.57 -28.07
C GLU A 564 12.84 -18.11 -28.51
N ALA A 565 13.11 -18.05 -29.81
CA ALA A 565 14.38 -18.51 -30.34
C ALA A 565 15.55 -17.65 -29.82
N ALA A 566 16.69 -18.27 -29.56
CA ALA A 566 17.88 -17.55 -29.17
C ALA A 566 18.28 -16.55 -30.28
N PRO A 567 18.28 -15.24 -30.03
CA PRO A 567 18.66 -14.24 -31.01
C PRO A 567 20.16 -14.25 -31.24
N GLU A 568 20.59 -13.69 -32.37
CA GLU A 568 22.01 -13.41 -32.58
C GLU A 568 22.53 -12.48 -31.45
N PRO A 569 23.79 -12.70 -31.00
CA PRO A 569 24.43 -11.80 -30.03
C PRO A 569 24.42 -10.35 -30.50
N LEU A 570 24.24 -9.42 -29.55
CA LEU A 570 24.31 -7.99 -29.84
C LEU A 570 25.75 -7.58 -30.20
N GLY A 571 25.89 -6.62 -31.11
CA GLY A 571 27.17 -5.97 -31.42
C GLY A 571 27.51 -4.90 -30.36
N SER A 572 28.51 -4.07 -30.67
CA SER A 572 29.04 -3.08 -29.72
C SER A 572 28.15 -1.87 -29.49
N ASP A 573 27.31 -1.51 -30.48
CA ASP A 573 26.54 -0.26 -30.51
C ASP A 573 25.05 -0.57 -30.66
N VAL A 574 24.32 -0.57 -29.55
CA VAL A 574 22.89 -0.90 -29.49
C VAL A 574 22.06 0.37 -29.40
N LEU A 575 21.10 0.52 -30.31
CA LEU A 575 20.10 1.60 -30.25
C LEU A 575 18.80 1.07 -29.65
N VAL A 576 18.30 1.69 -28.57
CA VAL A 576 16.99 1.41 -27.97
C VAL A 576 16.04 2.56 -28.33
N VAL A 577 14.93 2.23 -29.00
CA VAL A 577 13.93 3.21 -29.43
C VAL A 577 12.75 3.21 -28.47
N GLY A 578 12.60 4.30 -27.68
CA GLY A 578 11.56 4.50 -26.70
C GLY A 578 12.08 4.97 -25.36
N HIS A 579 11.29 5.78 -24.66
CA HIS A 579 11.54 6.25 -23.29
C HIS A 579 10.41 5.78 -22.34
N GLY A 580 9.91 4.56 -22.52
CA GLY A 580 8.94 3.94 -21.60
C GLY A 580 9.61 2.91 -20.69
N ASN A 581 8.85 2.37 -19.71
CA ASN A 581 9.35 1.42 -18.71
C ASN A 581 10.00 0.17 -19.34
N VAL A 582 9.44 -0.37 -20.41
CA VAL A 582 10.02 -1.51 -21.13
C VAL A 582 11.41 -1.19 -21.70
N ALA A 583 11.62 0.05 -22.20
CA ALA A 583 12.93 0.49 -22.64
C ALA A 583 13.92 0.56 -21.47
N MET A 584 13.47 1.05 -20.30
CA MET A 584 14.31 1.12 -19.08
C MET A 584 14.73 -0.27 -18.61
N ASP A 585 13.78 -1.22 -18.60
CA ASP A 585 14.07 -2.64 -18.29
C ASP A 585 15.11 -3.23 -19.24
N VAL A 586 14.93 -3.05 -20.54
CA VAL A 586 15.88 -3.52 -21.54
C VAL A 586 17.26 -2.89 -21.32
N VAL A 587 17.36 -1.57 -21.20
CA VAL A 587 18.63 -0.86 -20.95
C VAL A 587 19.32 -1.41 -19.72
N ARG A 588 18.58 -1.58 -18.61
CA ARG A 588 19.11 -2.11 -17.35
C ARG A 588 19.70 -3.50 -17.53
N LEU A 589 18.98 -4.41 -18.18
CA LEU A 589 19.45 -5.78 -18.45
C LEU A 589 20.65 -5.81 -19.41
N LEU A 590 20.79 -4.83 -20.33
CA LEU A 590 21.94 -4.74 -21.22
C LEU A 590 23.21 -4.24 -20.52
N VAL A 591 23.06 -3.43 -19.45
CA VAL A 591 24.20 -2.74 -18.83
C VAL A 591 24.54 -3.24 -17.42
N ARG A 592 23.70 -4.05 -16.76
CA ARG A 592 24.02 -4.67 -15.47
C ARG A 592 25.14 -5.70 -15.62
N ASP A 593 26.00 -5.79 -14.62
CA ASP A 593 26.97 -6.86 -14.47
C ASP A 593 26.37 -8.06 -13.71
N ALA A 594 27.14 -9.12 -13.59
CA ALA A 594 26.70 -10.36 -12.93
C ALA A 594 26.36 -10.15 -11.44
N ASP A 595 27.07 -9.24 -10.76
CA ASP A 595 26.77 -8.92 -9.35
C ASP A 595 25.45 -8.15 -9.22
N GLY A 596 25.16 -7.22 -10.11
CA GLY A 596 23.89 -6.49 -10.16
C GLY A 596 22.68 -7.35 -10.54
N LEU A 597 22.90 -8.54 -11.08
CA LEU A 597 21.87 -9.50 -11.47
C LEU A 597 21.64 -10.61 -10.42
N ARG A 598 22.24 -10.52 -9.23
CA ARG A 598 21.98 -11.47 -8.14
C ARG A 598 20.50 -11.54 -7.78
N GLY A 599 20.01 -12.74 -7.47
CA GLY A 599 18.60 -12.99 -7.13
C GLY A 599 17.64 -12.96 -8.33
N SER A 600 18.13 -12.73 -9.56
CA SER A 600 17.30 -12.79 -10.76
C SER A 600 16.99 -14.23 -11.19
N ASP A 601 16.02 -14.40 -12.08
CA ASP A 601 15.72 -15.66 -12.75
C ASP A 601 16.27 -15.73 -14.18
N LEU A 602 17.38 -15.02 -14.39
CA LEU A 602 18.08 -14.91 -15.67
C LEU A 602 19.05 -16.09 -15.85
N ASP A 603 19.20 -16.55 -17.08
CA ASP A 603 20.25 -17.50 -17.48
C ASP A 603 21.54 -16.72 -17.79
N ASP A 604 22.61 -16.94 -16.99
CA ASP A 604 23.87 -16.21 -17.09
C ASP A 604 24.57 -16.45 -18.42
N ASP A 605 24.53 -17.70 -18.93
CA ASP A 605 25.21 -18.07 -20.20
C ASP A 605 24.47 -17.44 -21.39
N ALA A 606 23.13 -17.45 -21.37
CA ALA A 606 22.31 -16.81 -22.39
C ALA A 606 22.51 -15.30 -22.38
N HIS A 607 22.50 -14.69 -21.20
CA HIS A 607 22.72 -13.25 -21.02
C HIS A 607 24.16 -12.86 -21.48
N GLY A 608 25.16 -13.52 -20.93
CA GLY A 608 26.56 -13.23 -21.28
C GLY A 608 26.86 -13.35 -22.77
N ARG A 609 26.29 -14.35 -23.45
CA ARG A 609 26.38 -14.50 -24.91
C ARG A 609 25.66 -13.35 -25.64
N PHE A 610 24.49 -12.96 -25.16
CA PHE A 610 23.67 -11.95 -25.82
C PHE A 610 24.24 -10.54 -25.68
N VAL A 611 24.72 -10.14 -24.49
CA VAL A 611 25.18 -8.75 -24.21
C VAL A 611 26.68 -8.57 -24.18
N GLY A 612 27.50 -9.63 -24.30
CA GLY A 612 28.93 -9.60 -24.01
C GLY A 612 29.74 -8.61 -24.84
N ALA A 613 29.31 -8.31 -26.06
CA ALA A 613 29.96 -7.35 -26.95
C ALA A 613 29.51 -5.90 -26.77
N VAL A 614 28.42 -5.62 -26.03
CA VAL A 614 27.83 -4.29 -25.87
C VAL A 614 28.81 -3.35 -25.17
N ARG A 615 29.02 -2.17 -25.75
CA ARG A 615 29.88 -1.09 -25.24
C ARG A 615 29.13 0.23 -25.15
N THR A 616 28.22 0.50 -26.08
CA THR A 616 27.42 1.71 -26.13
C THR A 616 25.95 1.34 -26.31
N VAL A 617 25.12 1.84 -25.44
CA VAL A 617 23.64 1.79 -25.56
C VAL A 617 23.15 3.19 -25.80
N ARG A 618 22.42 3.43 -26.88
CA ARG A 618 21.82 4.72 -27.23
C ARG A 618 20.31 4.63 -27.05
N VAL A 619 19.77 5.39 -26.11
CA VAL A 619 18.32 5.45 -25.83
C VAL A 619 17.73 6.67 -26.48
N VAL A 620 16.82 6.49 -27.44
CA VAL A 620 16.30 7.58 -28.25
C VAL A 620 14.78 7.70 -28.12
N GLY A 621 14.26 8.94 -28.02
CA GLY A 621 12.83 9.19 -27.95
C GLY A 621 12.42 10.61 -28.29
N ARG A 622 11.18 10.72 -28.76
CA ARG A 622 10.63 11.99 -29.30
C ARG A 622 10.25 13.02 -28.23
N SER A 623 10.00 12.57 -27.00
CA SER A 623 9.54 13.42 -25.90
C SER A 623 10.71 14.16 -25.26
N ALA A 624 10.44 15.34 -24.74
CA ALA A 624 11.31 16.03 -23.79
C ALA A 624 11.36 15.27 -22.45
N PRO A 625 12.33 15.53 -21.57
CA PRO A 625 12.44 14.83 -20.28
C PRO A 625 11.14 14.81 -19.44
N HIS A 626 10.44 15.94 -19.33
CA HIS A 626 9.22 16.09 -18.55
C HIS A 626 7.98 15.41 -19.19
N GLU A 627 8.06 15.07 -20.48
CA GLU A 627 6.99 14.36 -21.21
C GLU A 627 7.29 12.86 -21.40
N ALA A 628 8.47 12.42 -20.99
CA ALA A 628 8.87 11.04 -21.17
C ALA A 628 8.00 10.09 -20.31
N LYS A 629 7.78 8.86 -20.82
CA LYS A 629 6.84 7.91 -20.21
C LYS A 629 7.52 6.90 -19.29
N PHE A 630 8.78 7.11 -18.96
CA PHE A 630 9.46 6.26 -17.98
C PHE A 630 9.03 6.61 -16.56
N ASP A 631 9.09 5.61 -15.70
CA ASP A 631 9.02 5.79 -14.25
C ASP A 631 10.33 6.44 -13.77
N PRO A 632 10.30 7.59 -13.06
CA PRO A 632 11.48 8.24 -12.50
C PRO A 632 12.35 7.34 -11.63
N VAL A 633 11.76 6.38 -10.91
CA VAL A 633 12.48 5.43 -10.06
C VAL A 633 13.39 4.54 -10.89
N MET A 634 12.90 4.01 -12.02
CA MET A 634 13.69 3.16 -12.91
C MET A 634 14.90 3.90 -13.52
N VAL A 635 14.75 5.18 -13.84
CA VAL A 635 15.84 6.01 -14.38
C VAL A 635 16.88 6.32 -13.30
N ARG A 636 16.46 6.60 -12.05
CA ARG A 636 17.38 6.77 -10.92
C ARG A 636 18.14 5.47 -10.61
N GLU A 637 17.48 4.32 -10.71
CA GLU A 637 18.11 3.02 -10.58
C GLU A 637 19.23 2.85 -11.62
N LEU A 638 18.96 3.21 -12.88
CA LEU A 638 19.97 3.20 -13.94
C LEU A 638 21.15 4.14 -13.62
N ALA A 639 20.87 5.36 -13.12
CA ALA A 639 21.90 6.31 -12.71
C ALA A 639 22.81 5.77 -11.60
N GLY A 640 22.30 4.89 -10.72
CA GLY A 640 23.05 4.26 -9.63
C GLY A 640 23.94 3.08 -10.04
N LEU A 641 23.91 2.64 -11.32
CA LEU A 641 24.64 1.44 -11.75
C LEU A 641 26.16 1.69 -11.84
N ARG A 642 26.92 0.82 -11.20
CA ARG A 642 28.40 0.90 -11.22
C ARG A 642 28.97 0.54 -12.57
N GLY A 643 30.03 1.23 -12.98
CA GLY A 643 30.74 0.96 -14.24
C GLY A 643 29.97 1.36 -15.50
N VAL A 644 28.91 2.18 -15.35
CA VAL A 644 28.14 2.75 -16.44
C VAL A 644 28.38 4.26 -16.51
N GLU A 645 28.67 4.77 -17.69
CA GLU A 645 28.77 6.21 -17.96
C GLU A 645 27.49 6.67 -18.66
N HIS A 646 26.84 7.70 -18.13
CA HIS A 646 25.64 8.29 -18.73
C HIS A 646 25.99 9.61 -19.43
N VAL A 647 25.51 9.80 -20.65
CA VAL A 647 25.61 11.04 -21.43
C VAL A 647 24.23 11.45 -21.89
N VAL A 648 23.82 12.68 -21.61
CA VAL A 648 22.46 13.15 -21.93
C VAL A 648 22.52 14.21 -23.03
N HIS A 649 21.70 14.02 -24.08
CA HIS A 649 21.59 14.90 -25.23
C HIS A 649 20.15 15.39 -25.40
N GLY A 650 19.96 16.64 -25.82
CA GLY A 650 18.65 17.19 -26.17
C GLY A 650 17.73 17.46 -24.95
N ALA A 651 18.27 17.42 -23.74
CA ALA A 651 17.47 17.67 -22.54
C ALA A 651 17.05 19.14 -22.34
N GLY A 652 17.68 20.10 -23.06
CA GLY A 652 17.46 21.53 -22.85
C GLY A 652 18.03 22.02 -21.51
N GLU A 653 17.58 23.20 -21.07
CA GLU A 653 17.84 23.65 -19.71
C GLU A 653 16.86 22.95 -18.76
N LEU A 654 17.37 22.02 -17.97
CA LEU A 654 16.59 21.34 -16.94
C LEU A 654 16.37 22.30 -15.77
N ALA A 655 15.13 22.66 -15.50
CA ALA A 655 14.79 23.48 -14.34
C ALA A 655 15.22 22.78 -13.05
N ALA A 656 15.94 23.51 -12.21
CA ALA A 656 16.48 22.97 -10.94
C ALA A 656 15.49 23.16 -9.77
N ASP A 657 14.18 22.98 -10.03
CA ASP A 657 13.12 23.35 -9.10
C ASP A 657 12.46 22.15 -8.37
N GLY A 658 12.89 20.92 -8.64
CA GLY A 658 12.37 19.70 -7.98
C GLY A 658 10.87 19.44 -8.24
N ARG A 659 10.27 20.11 -9.23
CA ARG A 659 8.84 20.03 -9.51
C ARG A 659 8.43 18.86 -10.40
N ASP A 660 9.38 18.31 -11.14
CA ASP A 660 9.12 17.16 -12.02
C ASP A 660 10.14 16.05 -11.72
N ALA A 661 9.65 14.98 -11.10
CA ALA A 661 10.47 13.81 -10.72
C ALA A 661 11.20 13.18 -11.92
N ARG A 662 10.68 13.31 -13.15
CA ARG A 662 11.32 12.82 -14.38
C ARG A 662 12.50 13.68 -14.77
N VAL A 663 12.36 15.00 -14.62
CA VAL A 663 13.45 15.96 -14.83
C VAL A 663 14.58 15.71 -13.83
N ASP A 664 14.24 15.46 -12.56
CA ASP A 664 15.21 15.14 -11.51
C ASP A 664 15.91 13.80 -11.75
N ALA A 665 15.18 12.80 -12.24
CA ALA A 665 15.77 11.51 -12.63
C ALA A 665 16.76 11.66 -13.81
N VAL A 666 16.45 12.51 -14.81
CA VAL A 666 17.40 12.81 -15.90
C VAL A 666 18.60 13.60 -15.37
N ARG A 667 18.44 14.46 -14.40
CA ARG A 667 19.56 15.14 -13.72
C ARG A 667 20.48 14.15 -13.01
N ALA A 668 19.90 13.17 -12.32
CA ALA A 668 20.68 12.10 -11.69
C ALA A 668 21.56 11.33 -12.71
N LEU A 669 21.08 11.13 -13.95
CA LEU A 669 21.90 10.56 -15.03
C LEU A 669 23.08 11.47 -15.40
N ILE A 670 22.88 12.77 -15.46
CA ILE A 670 23.94 13.76 -15.76
C ILE A 670 25.00 13.74 -14.65
N ASP A 671 24.56 13.74 -13.39
CA ASP A 671 25.45 13.72 -12.23
C ASP A 671 26.27 12.41 -12.17
N ALA A 672 25.61 11.28 -12.41
CA ALA A 672 26.27 9.97 -12.51
C ALA A 672 27.30 9.92 -13.65
N GLY A 673 26.97 10.51 -14.81
CA GLY A 673 27.91 10.63 -15.93
C GLY A 673 29.13 11.46 -15.59
N ALA A 674 28.96 12.59 -14.89
CA ALA A 674 30.06 13.42 -14.41
C ALA A 674 30.96 12.67 -13.42
N ALA A 675 30.37 11.91 -12.50
CA ALA A 675 31.10 11.05 -11.56
C ALA A 675 31.88 9.94 -12.27
N ALA A 676 31.27 9.26 -13.26
CA ALA A 676 31.93 8.24 -14.04
C ALA A 676 33.12 8.79 -14.84
N ALA A 677 32.99 9.98 -15.44
CA ALA A 677 34.08 10.66 -16.13
C ALA A 677 35.26 10.99 -15.20
N GLN A 678 34.98 11.38 -13.96
CA GLN A 678 36.04 11.60 -12.93
C GLN A 678 36.77 10.30 -12.60
N LEU A 679 36.03 9.19 -12.40
CA LEU A 679 36.63 7.87 -12.13
C LEU A 679 37.48 7.39 -13.31
N ALA A 680 37.03 7.62 -14.54
CA ALA A 680 37.82 7.30 -15.74
C ALA A 680 39.14 8.08 -15.81
N ALA A 681 39.13 9.37 -15.44
CA ALA A 681 40.34 10.19 -15.35
C ALA A 681 41.32 9.70 -14.27
N LEU A 682 40.83 8.98 -13.25
CA LEU A 682 41.61 8.34 -12.19
C LEU A 682 42.08 6.89 -12.56
N GLY A 683 41.80 6.43 -13.79
CA GLY A 683 42.25 5.12 -14.28
C GLY A 683 41.23 4.00 -14.17
N THR A 684 39.97 4.32 -13.80
CA THR A 684 38.86 3.34 -13.77
C THR A 684 37.82 3.68 -14.87
N PRO A 685 38.05 3.19 -16.13
CA PRO A 685 37.14 3.49 -17.22
C PRO A 685 35.79 2.78 -17.05
N PRO A 686 34.68 3.35 -17.53
CA PRO A 686 33.37 2.71 -17.53
C PRO A 686 33.38 1.45 -18.42
N ARG A 687 32.62 0.45 -18.06
CA ARG A 687 32.45 -0.79 -18.84
C ARG A 687 31.51 -0.57 -20.01
N VAL A 688 30.46 0.20 -19.84
CA VAL A 688 29.44 0.52 -20.84
C VAL A 688 29.08 2.01 -20.76
N ARG A 689 28.85 2.61 -21.94
CA ARG A 689 28.33 3.96 -22.07
C ARG A 689 26.86 3.91 -22.45
N VAL A 690 26.00 4.73 -21.77
CA VAL A 690 24.60 4.92 -22.13
C VAL A 690 24.38 6.38 -22.56
N GLU A 691 23.98 6.59 -23.79
CA GLU A 691 23.68 7.91 -24.36
C GLU A 691 22.17 8.09 -24.45
N TRP A 692 21.65 9.12 -23.78
CA TRP A 692 20.23 9.45 -23.73
C TRP A 692 19.93 10.58 -24.69
N TRP A 693 19.06 10.35 -25.68
CA TRP A 693 18.71 11.30 -26.72
C TRP A 693 17.22 11.66 -26.61
N PHE A 694 16.93 12.89 -26.15
CA PHE A 694 15.58 13.43 -26.05
C PHE A 694 15.24 14.30 -27.26
N GLY A 695 13.94 14.37 -27.64
CA GLY A 695 13.45 15.16 -28.75
C GLY A 695 13.88 14.66 -30.13
N VAL A 696 14.20 13.37 -30.28
CA VAL A 696 14.61 12.75 -31.56
C VAL A 696 13.68 11.61 -31.94
N SER A 697 13.48 11.41 -33.25
CA SER A 697 12.64 10.34 -33.79
C SER A 697 13.36 9.58 -34.90
N PRO A 698 13.32 8.23 -34.94
CA PRO A 698 13.85 7.47 -36.05
C PRO A 698 13.16 7.83 -37.37
N GLN A 699 13.99 8.06 -38.43
CA GLN A 699 13.52 8.30 -39.78
C GLN A 699 13.82 7.09 -40.68
N ALA A 700 14.99 6.45 -40.51
CA ALA A 700 15.38 5.28 -41.24
C ALA A 700 16.47 4.52 -40.48
N PHE A 701 16.55 3.22 -40.72
CA PHE A 701 17.71 2.40 -40.41
C PHE A 701 18.44 2.03 -41.70
N THR A 702 19.74 2.18 -41.71
CA THR A 702 20.55 2.01 -42.91
C THR A 702 21.57 0.88 -42.76
N GLY A 703 21.88 0.19 -43.86
CA GLY A 703 22.77 -0.94 -43.97
C GLY A 703 22.43 -1.78 -45.19
N ALA A 704 23.28 -2.68 -45.61
CA ALA A 704 23.04 -3.52 -46.78
C ALA A 704 22.09 -4.70 -46.47
N GLU A 705 22.51 -5.61 -45.61
CA GLU A 705 21.70 -6.76 -45.15
C GLU A 705 21.35 -6.63 -43.65
N ARG A 706 22.23 -5.96 -42.91
CA ARG A 706 22.07 -5.72 -41.46
C ARG A 706 22.11 -4.21 -41.17
N VAL A 707 21.52 -3.78 -40.02
CA VAL A 707 21.62 -2.40 -39.60
C VAL A 707 23.06 -2.00 -39.26
N GLU A 708 23.47 -0.83 -39.75
CA GLU A 708 24.80 -0.23 -39.55
C GLU A 708 24.67 1.16 -38.92
N ALA A 709 23.56 1.87 -39.17
CA ALA A 709 23.33 3.14 -38.59
C ALA A 709 21.79 3.46 -38.52
N ALA A 710 21.42 4.41 -37.63
CA ALA A 710 20.09 4.99 -37.54
C ALA A 710 20.14 6.47 -37.92
N VAL A 711 19.25 6.90 -38.81
CA VAL A 711 18.98 8.32 -39.10
C VAL A 711 17.82 8.78 -38.25
N LEU A 712 18.07 9.81 -37.44
CA LEU A 712 17.09 10.38 -36.50
C LEU A 712 16.81 11.83 -36.88
N SER A 713 15.57 12.26 -36.85
CA SER A 713 15.23 13.68 -36.95
C SER A 713 15.28 14.35 -35.59
N SER A 714 15.80 15.56 -35.54
CA SER A 714 15.76 16.47 -34.40
C SER A 714 15.34 17.88 -34.81
N ALA A 715 15.07 18.74 -33.85
CA ALA A 715 14.77 20.16 -34.10
C ALA A 715 15.94 20.90 -34.79
N ALA A 716 17.18 20.40 -34.65
CA ALA A 716 18.39 20.96 -35.26
C ALA A 716 18.72 20.36 -36.63
N GLY A 717 17.94 19.37 -37.10
CA GLY A 717 18.19 18.61 -38.33
C GLY A 717 18.43 17.15 -38.09
N ASP A 718 18.77 16.41 -39.17
CA ASP A 718 18.97 14.96 -39.09
C ASP A 718 20.32 14.62 -38.45
N ILE A 719 20.29 13.57 -37.60
CA ILE A 719 21.45 13.03 -36.90
C ILE A 719 21.63 11.57 -37.34
N THR A 720 22.81 11.18 -37.71
CA THR A 720 23.14 9.76 -38.01
C THR A 720 23.95 9.20 -36.87
N LEU A 721 23.46 8.14 -36.22
CA LEU A 721 24.15 7.42 -35.14
C LEU A 721 24.53 6.01 -35.62
N PRO A 722 25.73 5.54 -35.32
CA PRO A 722 26.10 4.14 -35.58
C PRO A 722 25.24 3.21 -34.72
N ALA A 723 24.81 2.10 -35.33
CA ALA A 723 24.03 1.07 -34.62
C ALA A 723 24.30 -0.29 -35.26
N THR A 724 24.82 -1.23 -34.48
CA THR A 724 24.98 -2.64 -34.92
C THR A 724 23.70 -3.43 -34.70
N ASP A 725 22.86 -2.97 -33.74
CA ASP A 725 21.54 -3.52 -33.41
C ASP A 725 20.58 -2.42 -33.01
N VAL A 726 19.29 -2.64 -33.25
CA VAL A 726 18.20 -1.77 -32.86
C VAL A 726 17.15 -2.57 -32.09
N ILE A 727 16.79 -2.10 -30.87
CA ILE A 727 15.71 -2.68 -30.06
C ILE A 727 14.58 -1.67 -30.00
N THR A 728 13.40 -2.03 -30.50
CA THR A 728 12.25 -1.12 -30.56
C THR A 728 11.30 -1.37 -29.37
N ALA A 729 11.20 -0.39 -28.46
CA ALA A 729 10.30 -0.39 -27.30
C ALA A 729 9.17 0.62 -27.52
N VAL A 730 8.40 0.44 -28.61
CA VAL A 730 7.37 1.40 -29.07
C VAL A 730 5.94 0.93 -28.78
N GLY A 731 5.80 -0.14 -28.02
CA GLY A 731 4.52 -0.70 -27.59
C GLY A 731 4.29 -2.12 -28.12
N PHE A 732 3.12 -2.65 -27.79
CA PHE A 732 2.70 -4.01 -28.15
C PHE A 732 1.48 -3.99 -29.07
N THR A 733 1.30 -5.07 -29.81
CA THR A 733 0.16 -5.31 -30.71
C THR A 733 -0.38 -6.72 -30.49
N ALA A 734 -1.60 -6.96 -30.93
CA ALA A 734 -2.19 -8.28 -30.89
C ALA A 734 -1.42 -9.24 -31.82
N ASP A 735 -1.34 -10.50 -31.42
CA ASP A 735 -0.82 -11.58 -32.25
C ASP A 735 -1.76 -11.90 -33.42
N ALA A 736 -1.21 -12.42 -34.50
CA ALA A 736 -1.97 -12.85 -35.66
C ALA A 736 -2.84 -14.08 -35.32
N GLY A 737 -3.99 -13.93 -34.81
CA GLY A 737 -4.87 -15.01 -34.32
C GLY A 737 -5.56 -14.64 -33.02
N SER A 738 -5.29 -13.45 -32.49
CA SER A 738 -6.04 -12.94 -31.34
C SER A 738 -7.55 -12.88 -31.70
N PRO A 739 -8.44 -13.44 -30.88
CA PRO A 739 -9.86 -13.45 -31.18
C PRO A 739 -10.51 -12.06 -31.14
N VAL A 740 -9.84 -11.07 -30.55
CA VAL A 740 -10.34 -9.70 -30.37
C VAL A 740 -9.20 -8.69 -30.55
N ALA A 741 -9.49 -7.61 -31.22
CA ALA A 741 -8.54 -6.49 -31.31
C ALA A 741 -8.44 -5.75 -29.97
N PRO A 742 -7.22 -5.42 -29.50
CA PRO A 742 -7.03 -4.69 -28.24
C PRO A 742 -7.77 -3.35 -28.22
N GLY A 743 -8.54 -3.12 -27.16
CA GLY A 743 -9.33 -1.89 -26.99
C GLY A 743 -10.65 -1.84 -27.77
N ALA A 744 -11.04 -2.91 -28.46
CA ALA A 744 -12.29 -2.94 -29.21
C ALA A 744 -13.54 -2.94 -28.29
N HIS A 745 -13.43 -3.45 -27.09
CA HIS A 745 -14.52 -3.57 -26.11
C HIS A 745 -14.11 -2.96 -24.75
N PRO A 746 -14.06 -1.63 -24.62
CA PRO A 746 -13.58 -0.95 -23.41
C PRO A 746 -14.49 -1.16 -22.21
N ASP A 747 -15.76 -1.47 -22.40
CA ASP A 747 -16.70 -1.85 -21.34
C ASP A 747 -16.49 -3.27 -20.80
N GLY A 748 -15.68 -4.09 -21.48
CA GLY A 748 -15.39 -5.48 -21.09
C GLY A 748 -16.35 -6.54 -21.61
N ARG A 749 -17.50 -6.16 -22.20
CA ARG A 749 -18.47 -7.10 -22.77
C ARG A 749 -18.32 -7.16 -24.29
N ILE A 750 -18.07 -8.34 -24.84
CA ILE A 750 -18.14 -8.58 -26.28
C ILE A 750 -19.61 -8.83 -26.68
N GLU A 751 -20.24 -9.78 -25.98
CA GLU A 751 -21.66 -10.08 -26.04
C GLU A 751 -22.06 -10.80 -24.74
N PRO A 752 -23.35 -11.00 -24.45
CA PRO A 752 -23.78 -11.72 -23.25
C PRO A 752 -23.13 -13.09 -23.11
N GLY A 753 -22.47 -13.33 -21.98
CA GLY A 753 -21.71 -14.55 -21.69
C GLY A 753 -20.29 -14.59 -22.28
N LEU A 754 -19.85 -13.57 -23.01
CA LEU A 754 -18.49 -13.46 -23.55
C LEU A 754 -17.88 -12.10 -23.23
N TYR A 755 -16.73 -12.11 -22.55
CA TYR A 755 -16.09 -10.94 -21.97
C TYR A 755 -14.61 -10.87 -22.32
N VAL A 756 -14.01 -9.70 -22.10
CA VAL A 756 -12.58 -9.45 -22.33
C VAL A 756 -11.98 -8.69 -21.14
N ALA A 757 -10.77 -9.06 -20.74
CA ALA A 757 -10.04 -8.48 -19.60
C ALA A 757 -8.67 -7.95 -20.00
N GLY A 758 -8.13 -7.05 -19.19
CA GLY A 758 -6.75 -6.61 -19.25
C GLY A 758 -6.39 -5.82 -20.51
N TRP A 759 -5.22 -6.10 -21.07
CA TRP A 759 -4.74 -5.38 -22.26
C TRP A 759 -5.58 -5.62 -23.53
N LEU A 760 -6.29 -6.71 -23.62
CA LEU A 760 -7.29 -6.89 -24.69
C LEU A 760 -8.45 -5.91 -24.54
N ARG A 761 -8.90 -5.64 -23.30
CA ARG A 761 -9.96 -4.67 -23.00
C ARG A 761 -9.51 -3.23 -23.20
N ARG A 762 -8.34 -2.84 -22.59
CA ARG A 762 -7.89 -1.44 -22.47
C ARG A 762 -6.86 -1.01 -23.52
N GLY A 763 -6.39 -1.92 -24.35
CA GLY A 763 -5.13 -1.76 -25.10
C GLY A 763 -3.90 -1.99 -24.19
N PRO A 764 -2.68 -2.00 -24.76
CA PRO A 764 -1.45 -2.28 -24.01
C PRO A 764 -1.03 -1.07 -23.16
N ARG A 765 -1.81 -0.78 -22.14
CA ARG A 765 -1.62 0.33 -21.19
C ARG A 765 -1.84 -0.16 -19.75
N GLY A 766 -1.16 0.52 -18.83
CA GLY A 766 -1.24 0.24 -17.41
C GLY A 766 -0.31 -0.88 -16.94
N THR A 767 -0.15 -0.97 -15.63
CA THR A 767 0.75 -1.87 -14.91
C THR A 767 0.02 -3.13 -14.40
N ILE A 768 0.70 -4.01 -13.65
CA ILE A 768 0.08 -5.19 -13.01
C ILE A 768 -0.98 -4.78 -11.97
N PRO A 769 -0.75 -3.79 -11.08
CA PRO A 769 -1.77 -3.29 -10.16
C PRO A 769 -3.07 -2.83 -10.82
N ASP A 770 -3.01 -2.19 -11.99
CA ASP A 770 -4.18 -1.74 -12.73
C ASP A 770 -5.12 -2.88 -13.15
N GLN A 771 -4.61 -4.12 -13.21
CA GLN A 771 -5.41 -5.29 -13.56
C GLN A 771 -6.41 -5.65 -12.45
N ARG A 772 -6.15 -5.28 -11.19
CA ARG A 772 -7.07 -5.55 -10.06
C ARG A 772 -8.36 -4.75 -10.17
N ALA A 773 -8.27 -3.47 -10.51
CA ALA A 773 -9.45 -2.62 -10.72
C ALA A 773 -10.26 -3.12 -11.92
N ASP A 774 -9.57 -3.37 -13.05
CA ASP A 774 -10.15 -3.90 -14.26
C ASP A 774 -10.92 -5.22 -14.05
N ALA A 775 -10.32 -6.13 -13.26
CA ALA A 775 -10.92 -7.42 -12.92
C ALA A 775 -12.17 -7.29 -12.03
N ARG A 776 -12.15 -6.36 -11.06
CA ARG A 776 -13.32 -6.09 -10.20
C ARG A 776 -14.50 -5.53 -11.00
N ASP A 777 -14.23 -4.57 -11.89
CA ASP A 777 -15.26 -3.99 -12.76
C ASP A 777 -15.86 -5.05 -13.67
N LEU A 778 -15.03 -5.92 -14.22
CA LEU A 778 -15.49 -7.03 -15.05
C LEU A 778 -16.32 -8.05 -14.26
N ALA A 779 -15.92 -8.37 -13.04
CA ALA A 779 -16.70 -9.28 -12.18
C ALA A 779 -18.07 -8.70 -11.83
N ARG A 780 -18.18 -7.39 -11.58
CA ARG A 780 -19.47 -6.69 -11.39
C ARG A 780 -20.33 -6.75 -12.64
N LEU A 781 -19.75 -6.54 -13.82
CA LEU A 781 -20.44 -6.63 -15.10
C LEU A 781 -21.02 -8.03 -15.30
N ILE A 782 -20.22 -9.07 -15.07
CA ILE A 782 -20.64 -10.46 -15.16
C ILE A 782 -21.75 -10.76 -14.14
N ALA A 783 -21.63 -10.26 -12.92
CA ALA A 783 -22.67 -10.42 -11.89
C ALA A 783 -24.01 -9.78 -12.31
N ALA A 784 -23.98 -8.59 -12.88
CA ALA A 784 -25.18 -7.92 -13.39
C ALA A 784 -25.84 -8.71 -14.53
N ASP A 785 -25.04 -9.27 -15.43
CA ASP A 785 -25.56 -10.10 -16.53
C ASP A 785 -26.20 -11.43 -16.05
N VAL A 786 -25.58 -12.05 -15.03
CA VAL A 786 -26.10 -13.24 -14.36
C VAL A 786 -27.44 -12.93 -13.69
N GLN A 787 -27.54 -11.84 -12.96
CA GLN A 787 -28.75 -11.39 -12.28
C GLN A 787 -29.86 -11.02 -13.28
N ALA A 788 -29.51 -10.37 -14.39
CA ALA A 788 -30.45 -10.01 -15.43
C ALA A 788 -30.93 -11.22 -16.28
N GLY A 789 -30.32 -12.40 -16.11
CA GLY A 789 -30.65 -13.60 -16.93
C GLY A 789 -30.25 -13.42 -18.40
N THR A 790 -29.43 -12.44 -18.74
CA THR A 790 -29.01 -12.14 -20.11
C THR A 790 -27.83 -13.03 -20.50
N GLY A 791 -28.11 -14.16 -21.16
CA GLY A 791 -27.07 -15.02 -21.78
C GLY A 791 -26.31 -15.92 -20.81
N VAL A 792 -26.54 -15.81 -19.51
CA VAL A 792 -25.86 -16.54 -18.45
C VAL A 792 -26.94 -17.19 -17.56
N ALA A 793 -27.50 -18.27 -17.96
CA ALA A 793 -28.48 -19.00 -17.13
C ALA A 793 -28.13 -20.48 -17.09
N GLY A 794 -28.01 -21.02 -15.88
CA GLY A 794 -27.67 -22.40 -15.52
C GLY A 794 -28.49 -23.52 -16.16
N THR A 795 -28.70 -23.45 -17.45
CA THR A 795 -29.37 -24.46 -18.29
C THR A 795 -28.40 -25.33 -19.07
N LYS A 796 -27.12 -25.05 -19.01
CA LYS A 796 -26.11 -25.85 -19.70
C LYS A 796 -25.85 -27.14 -18.91
N PRO A 797 -25.71 -28.30 -19.57
CA PRO A 797 -25.50 -29.56 -18.87
C PRO A 797 -24.30 -29.42 -17.94
N ALA A 798 -24.45 -29.91 -16.70
CA ALA A 798 -23.35 -29.92 -15.76
C ALA A 798 -22.16 -30.64 -16.42
N ALA A 799 -21.11 -29.93 -16.74
CA ALA A 799 -19.82 -30.55 -16.99
C ALA A 799 -19.54 -31.40 -15.75
N GLY A 800 -19.33 -32.72 -15.95
CA GLY A 800 -18.94 -33.59 -14.83
C GLY A 800 -17.70 -33.04 -14.12
N ALA A 801 -17.34 -33.59 -12.99
CA ALA A 801 -16.20 -33.17 -12.13
C ALA A 801 -14.83 -33.07 -12.86
N GLN A 802 -14.82 -33.26 -14.19
CA GLN A 802 -13.63 -33.21 -15.06
C GLN A 802 -13.57 -32.00 -16.03
N GLY A 803 -14.50 -31.03 -15.95
CA GLY A 803 -14.53 -29.88 -16.86
C GLY A 803 -14.87 -30.19 -18.32
N LEU A 804 -14.38 -29.37 -19.26
CA LEU A 804 -14.40 -29.67 -20.68
C LEU A 804 -13.83 -31.08 -20.98
N VAL A 805 -14.23 -31.68 -22.09
CA VAL A 805 -13.66 -32.88 -22.69
C VAL A 805 -12.17 -32.98 -22.32
N PRO A 806 -11.70 -34.15 -21.79
CA PRO A 806 -10.30 -34.29 -21.36
C PRO A 806 -9.38 -33.88 -22.49
N LEU A 807 -8.69 -32.76 -22.31
CA LEU A 807 -7.66 -32.30 -23.26
C LEU A 807 -6.40 -33.14 -22.97
N GLU A 808 -5.98 -33.96 -23.94
CA GLU A 808 -4.75 -34.74 -23.81
C GLU A 808 -3.55 -33.81 -23.69
N GLY A 809 -2.63 -34.10 -22.76
CA GLY A 809 -1.41 -33.31 -22.55
C GLY A 809 -1.61 -32.01 -21.77
N THR A 810 -2.74 -31.79 -21.16
CA THR A 810 -2.96 -30.64 -20.26
C THR A 810 -2.08 -30.76 -19.02
N VAL A 811 -1.49 -29.63 -18.59
CA VAL A 811 -0.73 -29.50 -17.37
C VAL A 811 -1.66 -28.90 -16.30
N ASP A 812 -1.88 -29.63 -15.22
CA ASP A 812 -2.57 -29.12 -14.03
C ASP A 812 -1.64 -28.29 -13.15
N PHE A 813 -2.16 -27.75 -12.06
CA PHE A 813 -1.35 -26.90 -11.17
C PHE A 813 -0.25 -27.68 -10.45
N ASP A 814 -0.45 -28.96 -10.13
CA ASP A 814 0.59 -29.81 -9.57
C ASP A 814 1.70 -30.10 -10.57
N GLY A 815 1.38 -30.25 -11.84
CA GLY A 815 2.36 -30.31 -12.93
C GLY A 815 3.21 -29.04 -13.00
N TRP A 816 2.59 -27.86 -12.88
CA TRP A 816 3.32 -26.59 -12.75
C TRP A 816 4.25 -26.58 -11.52
N ARG A 817 3.75 -26.98 -10.36
CA ARG A 817 4.57 -27.05 -9.14
C ARG A 817 5.81 -27.94 -9.28
N ARG A 818 5.71 -29.04 -10.03
CA ARG A 818 6.88 -29.88 -10.34
C ARG A 818 7.89 -29.15 -11.22
N ILE A 819 7.43 -28.42 -12.23
CA ILE A 819 8.29 -27.56 -13.04
C ILE A 819 9.01 -26.53 -12.15
N ASP A 820 8.28 -25.78 -11.31
CA ASP A 820 8.82 -24.75 -10.43
C ASP A 820 9.86 -25.32 -9.46
N GLN A 821 9.57 -26.47 -8.86
CA GLN A 821 10.48 -27.13 -7.94
C GLN A 821 11.78 -27.57 -8.62
N LEU A 822 11.70 -28.13 -9.83
CA LEU A 822 12.88 -28.53 -10.60
C LEU A 822 13.73 -27.32 -10.98
N GLU A 823 13.10 -26.24 -11.43
CA GLU A 823 13.78 -24.99 -11.80
C GLU A 823 14.48 -24.33 -10.60
N ARG A 824 13.84 -24.34 -9.43
CA ARG A 824 14.45 -23.82 -8.18
C ARG A 824 15.59 -24.69 -7.70
N ALA A 825 15.42 -26.01 -7.73
CA ALA A 825 16.47 -26.95 -7.35
C ALA A 825 17.71 -26.90 -8.27
N ALA A 826 17.51 -26.49 -9.53
CA ALA A 826 18.59 -26.32 -10.51
C ALA A 826 19.22 -24.91 -10.48
N ALA A 827 18.74 -24.01 -9.64
CA ALA A 827 19.22 -22.63 -9.58
C ALA A 827 20.69 -22.56 -9.16
N ALA A 828 21.46 -21.68 -9.80
CA ALA A 828 22.78 -21.32 -9.29
C ALA A 828 22.66 -20.59 -7.94
N PRO A 829 23.68 -20.63 -7.04
CA PRO A 829 23.59 -20.06 -5.69
C PRO A 829 23.20 -18.59 -5.58
N ASN A 830 23.28 -17.85 -6.68
CA ASN A 830 22.95 -16.44 -6.77
C ASN A 830 21.76 -16.14 -7.70
N ARG A 831 20.97 -17.16 -8.03
CA ARG A 831 19.79 -17.07 -8.90
C ARG A 831 18.53 -17.63 -8.21
N GLU A 832 17.37 -17.07 -8.54
CA GLU A 832 16.07 -17.53 -8.00
C GLU A 832 15.69 -18.91 -8.56
N ARG A 833 15.98 -19.15 -9.84
CA ARG A 833 15.67 -20.40 -10.54
C ARG A 833 16.50 -20.55 -11.82
N SER A 834 16.63 -21.77 -12.33
CA SER A 834 17.11 -22.07 -13.67
C SER A 834 15.95 -22.60 -14.51
N LYS A 835 15.39 -21.76 -15.38
CA LYS A 835 14.19 -22.09 -16.15
C LYS A 835 14.43 -23.19 -17.18
N LEU A 836 13.43 -24.06 -17.36
CA LEU A 836 13.38 -25.01 -18.44
C LEU A 836 13.06 -24.30 -19.76
N LEU A 837 14.02 -24.27 -20.68
CA LEU A 837 13.99 -23.42 -21.88
C LEU A 837 13.22 -24.02 -23.07
N THR A 838 12.61 -25.20 -22.93
CA THR A 838 11.80 -25.81 -24.01
C THR A 838 10.50 -26.35 -23.47
N ARG A 839 9.45 -26.36 -24.30
CA ARG A 839 8.15 -26.94 -23.93
C ARG A 839 8.26 -28.42 -23.58
N GLU A 840 9.08 -29.18 -24.32
CA GLU A 840 9.31 -30.60 -24.07
C GLU A 840 9.86 -30.85 -22.67
N ALA A 841 10.86 -30.04 -22.25
CA ALA A 841 11.42 -30.14 -20.91
C ALA A 841 10.42 -29.78 -19.83
N GLN A 842 9.60 -28.74 -20.05
CA GLN A 842 8.55 -28.34 -19.13
C GLN A 842 7.47 -29.44 -19.00
N LEU A 843 7.02 -30.01 -20.11
CA LEU A 843 6.03 -31.11 -20.11
C LEU A 843 6.58 -32.38 -19.46
N ALA A 844 7.85 -32.72 -19.73
CA ALA A 844 8.50 -33.82 -19.07
C ALA A 844 8.56 -33.67 -17.56
N ALA A 845 8.94 -32.48 -17.07
CA ALA A 845 8.97 -32.15 -15.66
C ALA A 845 7.55 -32.17 -15.03
N ALA A 846 6.54 -31.62 -15.72
CA ALA A 846 5.15 -31.61 -15.25
C ALA A 846 4.59 -33.01 -14.98
N THR A 847 5.01 -33.97 -15.77
CA THR A 847 4.53 -35.37 -15.68
C THR A 847 5.45 -36.30 -14.87
N ASP A 848 6.60 -35.82 -14.43
CA ASP A 848 7.54 -36.61 -13.63
C ASP A 848 7.08 -36.71 -12.17
N LEU A 849 6.41 -37.80 -11.84
CA LEU A 849 5.91 -38.10 -10.48
C LEU A 849 7.04 -38.43 -9.49
N SER A 850 8.30 -38.56 -9.93
CA SER A 850 9.44 -38.71 -9.01
C SER A 850 9.83 -37.40 -8.34
N ILE A 851 9.41 -36.25 -8.91
CA ILE A 851 9.52 -34.93 -8.30
C ILE A 851 8.44 -34.86 -7.21
N ALA A 852 8.85 -35.06 -5.96
CA ALA A 852 7.95 -35.02 -4.83
C ALA A 852 7.46 -33.58 -4.59
N LEU A 853 6.16 -33.34 -4.66
CA LEU A 853 5.60 -32.07 -4.26
C LEU A 853 5.52 -31.97 -2.74
N PRO A 854 5.80 -30.80 -2.16
CA PRO A 854 5.46 -30.57 -0.77
C PRO A 854 3.97 -30.85 -0.58
N VAL A 855 3.62 -31.67 0.42
CA VAL A 855 2.22 -31.98 0.73
C VAL A 855 1.53 -30.70 1.15
N LEU A 856 0.58 -30.21 0.36
CA LEU A 856 -0.31 -29.14 0.78
C LEU A 856 -1.26 -29.75 1.82
N ALA A 857 -1.15 -29.33 3.07
CA ALA A 857 -2.09 -29.75 4.10
C ALA A 857 -3.49 -29.28 3.70
N ALA A 858 -4.42 -30.22 3.57
CA ALA A 858 -5.79 -29.92 3.24
C ALA A 858 -6.43 -29.12 4.38
N GLY A 859 -6.72 -27.83 4.16
CA GLY A 859 -7.67 -27.06 4.96
C GLY A 859 -7.17 -26.64 6.36
N GLY A 860 -5.92 -26.22 6.49
CA GLY A 860 -5.42 -25.49 7.64
C GLY A 860 -4.24 -24.64 7.17
N ALA A 861 -4.14 -23.39 7.59
CA ALA A 861 -2.93 -22.61 7.37
C ALA A 861 -1.73 -23.47 7.77
N GLU A 862 -0.79 -23.77 6.86
CA GLU A 862 0.43 -24.47 7.23
C GLU A 862 1.09 -23.68 8.37
N SER A 863 1.18 -24.29 9.55
CA SER A 863 1.93 -23.71 10.64
C SER A 863 3.40 -23.67 10.20
N ILE A 864 3.91 -22.47 9.94
CA ILE A 864 5.35 -22.29 9.69
C ILE A 864 6.11 -22.65 10.96
N GLY A 865 7.34 -23.16 10.80
CA GLY A 865 8.24 -23.41 11.93
C GLY A 865 7.83 -24.52 12.89
N ALA A 866 7.04 -25.52 12.46
CA ALA A 866 6.63 -26.64 13.30
C ALA A 866 7.82 -27.28 14.04
N GLY A 867 7.80 -27.22 15.37
CA GLY A 867 8.85 -27.77 16.24
C GLY A 867 10.08 -26.86 16.40
N VAL A 868 10.10 -25.64 15.90
CA VAL A 868 11.16 -24.64 16.11
C VAL A 868 10.67 -23.61 17.13
N PRO A 869 11.20 -23.58 18.35
CA PRO A 869 10.89 -22.54 19.32
C PRO A 869 11.23 -21.17 18.71
N THR A 870 10.28 -20.22 18.69
CA THR A 870 10.43 -18.95 17.98
C THR A 870 10.05 -17.80 18.87
N THR A 871 10.83 -16.71 18.82
CA THR A 871 10.46 -15.42 19.40
C THR A 871 10.34 -14.40 18.27
N ILE A 872 9.20 -13.76 18.14
CA ILE A 872 8.97 -12.66 17.20
C ILE A 872 9.20 -11.35 17.93
N LEU A 873 10.28 -10.67 17.58
CA LEU A 873 10.67 -9.39 18.16
C LEU A 873 10.19 -8.28 17.24
N PHE A 874 9.50 -7.27 17.76
CA PHE A 874 9.08 -6.14 16.93
C PHE A 874 9.60 -4.81 17.45
N GLY A 875 9.91 -3.90 16.51
CA GLY A 875 10.31 -2.54 16.82
C GLY A 875 9.52 -1.56 15.95
N THR A 876 8.72 -0.69 16.56
CA THR A 876 7.76 0.13 15.85
C THR A 876 7.60 1.52 16.46
N GLU A 877 7.44 2.54 15.61
CA GLU A 877 7.05 3.88 16.05
C GLU A 877 5.53 4.01 16.17
N SER A 878 4.80 3.53 15.17
CA SER A 878 3.35 3.76 15.03
C SER A 878 2.50 2.48 15.15
N GLY A 879 3.09 1.35 15.51
CA GLY A 879 2.39 0.07 15.68
C GLY A 879 2.36 -0.81 14.42
N GLY A 880 2.90 -0.35 13.29
CA GLY A 880 2.89 -1.13 12.05
C GLY A 880 3.65 -2.46 12.14
N ALA A 881 4.84 -2.47 12.74
CA ALA A 881 5.64 -3.69 12.91
C ALA A 881 5.02 -4.64 13.95
N GLU A 882 4.32 -4.13 14.94
CA GLU A 882 3.56 -4.92 15.91
C GLU A 882 2.42 -5.72 15.25
N LEU A 883 1.64 -5.05 14.37
CA LEU A 883 0.58 -5.74 13.61
C LEU A 883 1.15 -6.86 12.74
N VAL A 884 2.30 -6.64 12.13
CA VAL A 884 2.99 -7.66 11.34
C VAL A 884 3.46 -8.81 12.22
N ALA A 885 4.02 -8.53 13.39
CA ALA A 885 4.43 -9.56 14.35
C ALA A 885 3.24 -10.39 14.83
N ASP A 886 2.13 -9.76 15.14
CA ASP A 886 0.86 -10.41 15.51
C ASP A 886 0.34 -11.32 14.38
N GLU A 887 0.41 -10.88 13.13
CA GLU A 887 -0.03 -11.68 11.99
C GLU A 887 0.91 -12.86 11.73
N LEU A 888 2.21 -12.66 11.89
CA LEU A 888 3.20 -13.74 11.83
C LEU A 888 2.95 -14.78 12.90
N SER A 889 2.63 -14.37 14.14
CA SER A 889 2.38 -15.32 15.25
C SER A 889 1.21 -16.26 14.97
N ARG A 890 0.20 -15.81 14.21
CA ARG A 890 -0.97 -16.63 13.83
C ARG A 890 -0.65 -17.69 12.76
N MET A 891 0.49 -17.58 12.10
CA MET A 891 0.92 -18.56 11.11
C MET A 891 1.51 -19.82 11.75
N PHE A 892 1.84 -19.75 13.03
CA PHE A 892 2.27 -20.91 13.80
C PHE A 892 1.03 -21.65 14.32
N GLY A 893 1.10 -22.99 14.42
CA GLY A 893 -0.01 -23.80 14.95
C GLY A 893 -0.33 -23.48 16.40
N GLU A 894 -1.53 -23.84 16.86
CA GLU A 894 -1.98 -23.60 18.24
C GLU A 894 -1.05 -24.24 19.31
N ASP A 895 -0.33 -25.31 18.96
CA ASP A 895 0.62 -26.01 19.83
C ASP A 895 2.08 -25.55 19.64
N ALA A 896 2.35 -24.50 18.86
CA ALA A 896 3.70 -24.03 18.59
C ALA A 896 4.23 -23.16 19.75
N ASP A 897 5.52 -23.36 20.10
CA ASP A 897 6.22 -22.51 21.07
C ASP A 897 6.64 -21.18 20.43
N VAL A 898 5.72 -20.23 20.42
CA VAL A 898 5.92 -18.90 19.83
C VAL A 898 5.61 -17.81 20.84
N GLU A 899 6.55 -16.88 20.97
CA GLU A 899 6.42 -15.69 21.82
C GLU A 899 6.52 -14.43 20.95
N VAL A 900 5.72 -13.40 21.26
CA VAL A 900 5.81 -12.07 20.63
C VAL A 900 6.26 -11.07 21.67
N GLN A 901 7.33 -10.32 21.40
CA GLN A 901 7.94 -9.41 22.35
C GLN A 901 8.37 -8.10 21.68
N ASP A 902 8.18 -6.97 22.37
CA ASP A 902 8.69 -5.67 21.93
C ASP A 902 10.20 -5.59 22.15
N LEU A 903 10.93 -5.07 21.17
CA LEU A 903 12.36 -4.75 21.33
C LEU A 903 12.62 -3.73 22.45
N ALA A 904 11.63 -2.86 22.76
CA ALA A 904 11.70 -1.95 23.88
C ALA A 904 11.85 -2.64 25.24
N ASP A 905 11.25 -3.83 25.37
CA ASP A 905 11.20 -4.63 26.60
C ASP A 905 12.19 -5.81 26.55
N THR A 906 12.99 -5.90 25.48
CA THR A 906 13.92 -7.02 25.27
C THR A 906 15.32 -6.62 25.77
N THR A 907 15.89 -7.43 26.65
CA THR A 907 17.27 -7.28 27.11
C THR A 907 18.23 -7.98 26.14
N VAL A 908 19.20 -7.26 25.59
CA VAL A 908 20.14 -7.80 24.58
C VAL A 908 20.91 -9.04 25.03
N THR A 909 21.14 -9.22 26.35
CA THR A 909 21.84 -10.37 26.94
C THR A 909 20.92 -11.57 27.22
N GLU A 910 19.60 -11.42 27.05
CA GLU A 910 18.58 -12.46 27.29
C GLU A 910 18.06 -13.09 25.99
N LEU A 911 18.67 -12.78 24.84
CA LEU A 911 18.34 -13.44 23.59
C LEU A 911 18.71 -14.93 23.66
N ASP A 912 17.68 -15.79 23.65
CA ASP A 912 17.83 -17.24 23.84
C ASP A 912 18.41 -17.91 22.58
N VAL A 913 19.60 -18.50 22.71
CA VAL A 913 20.28 -19.22 21.62
C VAL A 913 19.53 -20.46 21.12
N SER A 914 18.61 -21.01 21.93
CA SER A 914 17.80 -22.16 21.55
C SER A 914 16.59 -21.80 20.68
N ARG A 915 16.24 -20.53 20.58
CA ARG A 915 15.08 -20.03 19.84
C ARG A 915 15.49 -19.37 18.50
N MET A 916 14.63 -19.41 17.54
CA MET A 916 14.74 -18.60 16.33
C MET A 916 14.10 -17.23 16.58
N HIS A 917 14.79 -16.14 16.31
CA HIS A 917 14.27 -14.80 16.49
C HIS A 917 13.86 -14.20 15.14
N LEU A 918 12.56 -13.92 14.95
CA LEU A 918 12.07 -13.12 13.82
C LEU A 918 12.01 -11.66 14.25
N VAL A 919 12.83 -10.80 13.68
CA VAL A 919 12.89 -9.38 14.03
C VAL A 919 12.16 -8.58 12.97
N VAL A 920 11.06 -7.95 13.35
CA VAL A 920 10.26 -7.05 12.50
C VAL A 920 10.49 -5.63 12.97
N CYS A 921 11.16 -4.80 12.18
CA CYS A 921 11.55 -3.47 12.62
C CYS A 921 11.18 -2.42 11.56
N SER A 922 10.48 -1.36 11.97
CA SER A 922 10.20 -0.21 11.11
C SER A 922 11.39 0.75 11.06
N THR A 923 11.39 1.62 10.06
CA THR A 923 12.33 2.73 9.94
C THR A 923 11.61 4.03 10.33
N TYR A 924 12.29 4.92 11.01
CA TYR A 924 11.77 6.18 11.51
C TYR A 924 12.61 7.36 11.01
N GLY A 925 11.99 8.56 10.92
CA GLY A 925 12.69 9.80 10.54
C GLY A 925 13.49 9.69 9.25
N ASP A 926 14.73 10.12 9.28
CA ASP A 926 15.68 10.09 8.15
C ASP A 926 16.50 8.77 8.09
N GLY A 927 15.90 7.64 8.48
CA GLY A 927 16.54 6.32 8.43
C GLY A 927 17.00 5.82 9.80
N GLU A 928 16.51 6.41 10.88
CA GLU A 928 16.84 6.02 12.24
C GLU A 928 16.05 4.78 12.66
N VAL A 929 16.52 4.14 13.72
CA VAL A 929 15.75 3.10 14.40
C VAL A 929 14.51 3.71 15.07
N PRO A 930 13.38 3.01 15.16
CA PRO A 930 12.22 3.49 15.91
C PRO A 930 12.60 3.86 17.32
N THR A 931 12.00 4.92 17.85
CA THR A 931 12.31 5.40 19.20
C THR A 931 12.14 4.34 20.29
N SER A 932 11.20 3.41 20.11
CA SER A 932 11.03 2.25 21.00
C SER A 932 12.21 1.27 20.96
N VAL A 933 13.00 1.27 19.87
CA VAL A 933 14.13 0.34 19.66
C VAL A 933 15.46 0.94 20.10
N ILE A 934 15.55 2.26 20.29
CA ILE A 934 16.80 2.94 20.64
C ILE A 934 17.50 2.29 21.85
N PRO A 935 16.84 1.97 22.98
CA PRO A 935 17.53 1.37 24.12
C PRO A 935 18.14 -0.01 23.78
N PHE A 936 17.47 -0.82 22.99
CA PHE A 936 17.98 -2.11 22.53
C PHE A 936 19.17 -1.93 21.58
N TYR A 937 19.05 -1.02 20.63
CA TYR A 937 20.10 -0.69 19.67
C TYR A 937 21.35 -0.11 20.35
N GLU A 938 21.18 0.88 21.26
CA GLU A 938 22.28 1.44 22.04
C GLU A 938 22.96 0.41 22.94
N ALA A 939 22.20 -0.53 23.49
CA ALA A 939 22.77 -1.61 24.27
C ALA A 939 23.64 -2.55 23.42
N LEU A 940 23.22 -2.87 22.17
CA LEU A 940 24.06 -3.62 21.22
C LEU A 940 25.36 -2.86 20.91
N GLU A 941 25.30 -1.57 20.63
CA GLU A 941 26.45 -0.74 20.27
C GLU A 941 27.41 -0.50 21.42
N THR A 942 26.88 -0.26 22.65
CA THR A 942 27.70 0.12 23.82
C THR A 942 28.19 -1.07 24.60
N MET A 943 27.32 -2.07 24.87
CA MET A 943 27.67 -3.25 25.66
C MET A 943 28.37 -4.32 24.83
N ARG A 944 28.12 -4.35 23.51
CA ARG A 944 28.62 -5.36 22.56
C ARG A 944 28.57 -6.78 23.14
N PRO A 945 27.36 -7.27 23.51
CA PRO A 945 27.21 -8.60 24.09
C PRO A 945 27.71 -9.68 23.13
N GLU A 946 28.26 -10.77 23.65
CA GLU A 946 28.64 -11.92 22.83
C GLU A 946 27.37 -12.73 22.46
N LEU A 947 26.84 -12.54 21.24
CA LEU A 947 25.63 -13.17 20.73
C LEU A 947 25.93 -14.38 19.81
N ALA A 948 27.13 -14.98 19.96
CA ALA A 948 27.49 -16.18 19.20
C ALA A 948 26.50 -17.32 19.49
N GLY A 949 25.87 -17.83 18.41
CA GLY A 949 24.85 -18.87 18.49
C GLY A 949 23.40 -18.37 18.48
N VAL A 950 23.15 -17.06 18.69
CA VAL A 950 21.82 -16.46 18.47
C VAL A 950 21.52 -16.45 16.98
N ARG A 951 20.41 -17.10 16.59
CA ARG A 951 19.93 -17.11 15.18
C ARG A 951 18.75 -16.17 15.05
N TYR A 952 18.78 -15.31 14.06
CA TYR A 952 17.68 -14.39 13.80
C TYR A 952 17.42 -14.20 12.29
N ALA A 953 16.25 -13.72 11.95
CA ALA A 953 15.92 -13.24 10.62
C ALA A 953 15.33 -11.83 10.73
N MET A 954 15.63 -10.94 9.78
CA MET A 954 15.25 -9.54 9.82
C MET A 954 14.22 -9.21 8.74
N PHE A 955 13.12 -8.55 9.13
CA PHE A 955 12.13 -7.96 8.24
C PHE A 955 12.05 -6.46 8.50
N GLY A 956 12.54 -5.67 7.56
CA GLY A 956 12.54 -4.22 7.61
C GLY A 956 11.30 -3.61 6.97
N MET A 957 10.71 -2.64 7.65
CA MET A 957 9.57 -1.87 7.14
C MET A 957 10.00 -0.43 6.92
N GLY A 958 9.64 0.12 5.77
CA GLY A 958 9.95 1.50 5.40
C GLY A 958 9.10 1.93 4.22
N ASP A 959 9.30 3.17 3.78
CA ASP A 959 8.64 3.72 2.61
C ASP A 959 9.72 4.04 1.57
N ARG A 960 9.60 3.45 0.38
CA ARG A 960 10.58 3.59 -0.70
C ARG A 960 10.68 4.99 -1.29
N SER A 961 9.69 5.85 -1.02
CA SER A 961 9.79 7.27 -1.38
C SER A 961 10.94 8.00 -0.69
N TYR A 962 11.46 7.43 0.40
CA TYR A 962 12.65 7.90 1.14
C TYR A 962 13.97 7.25 0.68
N ASP A 963 14.16 7.06 -0.58
CA ASP A 963 15.25 6.45 -1.36
C ASP A 963 16.52 6.02 -0.56
N ARG A 964 17.22 6.96 0.10
CA ARG A 964 18.46 6.70 0.85
C ARG A 964 18.26 6.09 2.23
N THR A 965 17.07 6.20 2.77
CA THR A 965 16.75 5.84 4.16
C THR A 965 15.69 4.75 4.24
N TYR A 966 15.26 4.23 3.09
CA TYR A 966 14.34 3.09 2.99
C TYR A 966 14.87 1.87 3.75
N SER A 967 14.15 1.45 4.78
CA SER A 967 14.50 0.32 5.64
C SER A 967 15.81 0.51 6.46
N ARG A 968 16.40 1.72 6.49
CA ARG A 968 17.72 1.96 7.12
C ARG A 968 17.70 1.73 8.62
N GLY A 969 16.63 2.10 9.33
CA GLY A 969 16.51 1.86 10.78
C GLY A 969 16.62 0.39 11.14
N SER A 970 15.95 -0.48 10.38
CA SER A 970 16.05 -1.93 10.55
C SER A 970 17.40 -2.49 10.11
N GLU A 971 18.06 -1.91 9.10
CA GLU A 971 19.44 -2.27 8.72
C GLU A 971 20.44 -1.98 9.83
N LEU A 972 20.30 -0.85 10.54
CA LEU A 972 21.14 -0.52 11.69
C LEU A 972 21.04 -1.57 12.80
N VAL A 973 19.83 -2.06 13.09
CA VAL A 973 19.63 -3.14 14.05
C VAL A 973 20.26 -4.45 13.56
N ASP A 974 20.12 -4.78 12.28
CA ASP A 974 20.71 -5.95 11.65
C ASP A 974 22.26 -5.90 11.71
N GLU A 975 22.85 -4.77 11.34
CA GLU A 975 24.31 -4.54 11.42
C GLU A 975 24.84 -4.68 12.86
N ALA A 976 24.12 -4.15 13.87
CA ALA A 976 24.50 -4.21 15.27
C ALA A 976 24.43 -5.66 15.81
N LEU A 977 23.36 -6.42 15.49
CA LEU A 977 23.23 -7.84 15.85
C LEU A 977 24.38 -8.67 15.25
N GLN A 978 24.67 -8.50 13.97
CA GLN A 978 25.82 -9.18 13.33
C GLN A 978 27.15 -8.76 13.93
N GLY A 979 27.31 -7.46 14.25
CA GLY A 979 28.48 -6.93 14.93
C GLY A 979 28.73 -7.52 16.32
N CYS A 980 27.67 -8.02 16.98
CA CYS A 980 27.73 -8.74 18.26
C CYS A 980 27.86 -10.28 18.09
N GLY A 981 27.95 -10.80 16.85
CA GLY A 981 28.15 -12.22 16.57
C GLY A 981 26.87 -13.04 16.37
N ALA A 982 25.69 -12.44 16.35
CA ALA A 982 24.44 -13.11 15.99
C ALA A 982 24.44 -13.50 14.51
N VAL A 983 23.81 -14.63 14.18
CA VAL A 983 23.78 -15.19 12.82
C VAL A 983 22.41 -14.96 12.20
N ARG A 984 22.39 -14.14 11.12
CA ARG A 984 21.17 -13.99 10.34
C ARG A 984 20.92 -15.24 9.48
N VAL A 985 19.69 -15.76 9.56
CA VAL A 985 19.19 -16.90 8.78
C VAL A 985 18.22 -16.37 7.75
N GLY A 986 18.34 -16.82 6.51
CA GLY A 986 17.50 -16.39 5.40
C GLY A 986 17.81 -14.97 4.90
N GLU A 987 17.04 -14.57 3.88
CA GLU A 987 17.21 -13.26 3.30
C GLU A 987 16.63 -12.15 4.18
N TYR A 988 17.22 -10.97 4.08
CA TYR A 988 16.69 -9.76 4.68
C TYR A 988 15.37 -9.37 3.99
N GLY A 989 14.24 -9.52 4.69
CA GLY A 989 12.92 -9.12 4.17
C GLY A 989 12.72 -7.63 4.22
N ARG A 990 11.99 -7.08 3.25
CA ARG A 990 11.64 -5.65 3.21
C ARG A 990 10.21 -5.44 2.77
N HIS A 991 9.54 -4.49 3.41
CA HIS A 991 8.23 -4.00 3.00
C HIS A 991 8.28 -2.51 2.68
N ASP A 992 7.65 -2.15 1.57
CA ASP A 992 7.48 -0.76 1.11
C ASP A 992 6.07 -0.28 1.49
N ALA A 993 5.97 0.68 2.39
CA ALA A 993 4.70 1.24 2.85
C ALA A 993 3.95 2.02 1.75
N GLY A 994 4.66 2.52 0.73
CA GLY A 994 4.08 3.11 -0.48
C GLY A 994 3.70 2.08 -1.54
N GLY A 995 3.99 0.78 -1.30
CA GLY A 995 3.74 -0.31 -2.24
C GLY A 995 2.31 -0.86 -2.16
N SER A 996 1.94 -1.68 -3.15
CA SER A 996 0.61 -2.30 -3.27
C SER A 996 0.43 -3.60 -2.47
N ILE A 997 1.49 -4.12 -1.81
CA ILE A 997 1.46 -5.35 -1.01
C ILE A 997 1.26 -4.97 0.45
N ALA A 998 0.31 -5.61 1.13
CA ALA A 998 0.16 -5.39 2.57
C ALA A 998 1.38 -5.90 3.34
N ALA A 999 1.79 -5.18 4.39
CA ALA A 999 2.96 -5.54 5.20
C ALA A 999 2.89 -6.96 5.76
N ALA A 1000 1.71 -7.38 6.20
CA ALA A 1000 1.46 -8.72 6.71
C ALA A 1000 1.66 -9.82 5.65
N ASP A 1001 1.21 -9.57 4.41
CA ASP A 1001 1.39 -10.53 3.31
C ASP A 1001 2.87 -10.66 2.92
N ALA A 1002 3.59 -9.54 2.83
CA ALA A 1002 5.02 -9.54 2.55
C ALA A 1002 5.82 -10.27 3.64
N ALA A 1003 5.49 -10.03 4.91
CA ALA A 1003 6.14 -10.67 6.06
C ALA A 1003 5.84 -12.17 6.13
N ARG A 1004 4.63 -12.58 5.80
CA ARG A 1004 4.22 -13.98 5.73
C ARG A 1004 5.06 -14.76 4.71
N ASP A 1005 5.16 -14.23 3.50
CA ASP A 1005 5.92 -14.84 2.42
C ASP A 1005 7.42 -14.93 2.76
N TRP A 1006 7.97 -13.88 3.37
CA TRP A 1006 9.33 -13.85 3.85
C TRP A 1006 9.58 -14.90 4.96
N ALA A 1007 8.71 -14.97 5.98
CA ALA A 1007 8.87 -15.91 7.10
C ALA A 1007 8.78 -17.36 6.63
N ALA A 1008 7.89 -17.68 5.70
CA ALA A 1008 7.82 -19.02 5.09
C ALA A 1008 9.14 -19.41 4.42
N GLY A 1009 9.80 -18.48 3.71
CA GLY A 1009 11.13 -18.70 3.13
C GLY A 1009 12.21 -18.93 4.18
N VAL A 1010 12.22 -18.16 5.27
CA VAL A 1010 13.15 -18.32 6.40
C VAL A 1010 13.03 -19.70 7.04
N PHE A 1011 11.81 -20.15 7.33
CA PHE A 1011 11.61 -21.46 7.95
C PHE A 1011 11.89 -22.63 7.02
N ALA A 1012 11.69 -22.48 5.73
CA ALA A 1012 12.13 -23.48 4.76
C ALA A 1012 13.65 -23.69 4.82
N GLU A 1013 14.43 -22.62 4.99
CA GLU A 1013 15.90 -22.69 5.13
C GLU A 1013 16.32 -23.27 6.50
N VAL A 1014 15.66 -22.88 7.58
CA VAL A 1014 15.91 -23.42 8.94
C VAL A 1014 15.70 -24.92 8.97
N LEU A 1015 14.60 -25.42 8.40
CA LEU A 1015 14.26 -26.84 8.36
C LEU A 1015 15.20 -27.65 7.43
N ALA A 1016 15.58 -27.09 6.30
CA ALA A 1016 16.55 -27.69 5.39
C ALA A 1016 17.94 -27.84 6.07
N SER A 1017 18.36 -26.84 6.82
CA SER A 1017 19.62 -26.87 7.58
C SER A 1017 19.60 -27.91 8.72
N ALA A 1018 18.46 -28.07 9.39
CA ALA A 1018 18.27 -29.08 10.45
C ALA A 1018 18.23 -30.51 9.91
N ALA A 1019 17.74 -30.71 8.67
CA ALA A 1019 17.71 -32.03 8.01
C ALA A 1019 19.09 -32.48 7.48
N SER A 1020 20.06 -31.58 7.40
CA SER A 1020 21.43 -31.87 6.93
C SER A 1020 22.44 -32.14 8.05
N LEU A 1021 22.02 -32.01 9.30
CA LEU A 1021 22.75 -32.39 10.51
C LEU A 1021 22.23 -33.72 11.06
#